data_6db99650c972cb925750059f007b1a3f
#
_entry.id   6db99650c972cb925750059f007b1a3f
#
_cell.length_a   1.000
_cell.length_b   1.000
_cell.length_c   1.000
_cell.angle_alpha   90.00
_cell.angle_beta   90.00
_cell.angle_gamma   90.00
#
_symmetry.space_group_name_H-M   'P 1'
#
loop_
_entity.id
_entity.type
_entity.pdbx_description
1 polymer ?
#
loop_
_entity_poly.entity_id
_entity_poly.type
_entity_poly.pdbx_seq_one_letter_code
_entity_poly.pdbx_strand_id
1 'polypeptide(L)'
;MARVLALTLLPLALVMGLLGAGQGPASAATRIGSDAALAALAESSPTDRGRVVDYWKSGGPGVKAAAEAALTGEDADLQAFLAVVDELVTQEARVNAAQMASLGGTETLAAARTALSGTPEDVKAFVAWGWEAPLEQDERVWTAQVVDAGGPQVQAAGRAALAGSAEDVSRFLTEGQYTQRREDERVQLVQIMSVGGSNVQAAGRLALNGTAEEISEFLEVGQFVARAKDQEHATVEQLAAQAKEAGRQAAAETKAAKAESDKAVEASKLAKEAALLAAREAEAAKDDTDAAGRAASRAAKAASQAAKAAQQAIDSARAANSSARVAANAASQAASAAAGASQAAARARSAAADAATDAGKADAARQAAKTARAAAEGADKAADAADQASTAATAAGDAAKAALSAGSNANAAADAAVEAGGFANSSSAAAREARAAAAAAKRHAAEANRAAAAAESLARKAATAASQARDSARSAAGHARKAADAAEDAADHAGDSATAAAKSTEHANAATEAADAASAAVVKARQVFVLAREVEAEELLGRVNAGIERAKDYKADDEQQTAAEVALEKGDRDREAERDRLVTAAGQPGADLASVAKEGRALAVLTMKNGTPWGRAAAEATLAGPDEVVIDWLRNGWRTAQQQDDRSYVERLAEE
;
A
#
# COMPACT_ATOMS: atom_id res chain seq x y z
N MET A 1 1.54 -10.82 -1.47
CA MET A 1 1.47 -9.71 -2.45
C MET A 1 0.05 -9.25 -2.80
N ALA A 2 -0.95 -10.13 -2.97
CA ALA A 2 -2.32 -9.72 -3.33
C ALA A 2 -3.01 -8.76 -2.33
N ARG A 3 -2.69 -8.81 -1.03
CA ARG A 3 -3.22 -7.89 -0.02
C ARG A 3 -2.58 -6.50 0.01
N VAL A 4 -1.38 -6.38 -0.50
CA VAL A 4 -0.57 -5.15 -0.44
C VAL A 4 -1.05 -4.08 -1.41
N LEU A 5 -1.57 -4.46 -2.57
CA LEU A 5 -2.06 -3.53 -3.58
C LEU A 5 -3.56 -3.16 -3.44
N ALA A 6 -4.34 -3.95 -2.68
CA ALA A 6 -5.74 -3.59 -2.38
C ALA A 6 -5.84 -2.30 -1.55
N LEU A 7 -4.82 -1.98 -0.75
CA LEU A 7 -4.77 -0.79 0.10
C LEU A 7 -4.32 0.49 -0.65
N THR A 8 -3.65 0.37 -1.79
CA THR A 8 -3.15 1.54 -2.52
C THR A 8 -4.21 2.24 -3.37
N LEU A 9 -5.35 1.58 -3.65
CA LEU A 9 -6.43 2.13 -4.47
C LEU A 9 -7.69 2.54 -3.67
N LEU A 10 -7.70 2.28 -2.35
CA LEU A 10 -8.77 2.81 -1.50
C LEU A 10 -8.92 4.35 -1.57
N PRO A 11 -7.84 5.15 -1.72
CA PRO A 11 -7.99 6.59 -1.91
C PRO A 11 -8.69 6.99 -3.22
N LEU A 12 -8.57 6.19 -4.28
CA LEU A 12 -9.24 6.50 -5.55
C LEU A 12 -10.76 6.33 -5.44
N ALA A 13 -11.21 5.27 -4.77
CA ALA A 13 -12.63 5.05 -4.47
C ALA A 13 -13.20 6.12 -3.53
N LEU A 14 -12.36 6.68 -2.63
CA LEU A 14 -12.77 7.75 -1.72
C LEU A 14 -12.92 9.10 -2.44
N VAL A 15 -12.07 9.38 -3.43
CA VAL A 15 -12.21 10.59 -4.29
C VAL A 15 -13.49 10.50 -5.13
N MET A 16 -13.78 9.34 -5.72
CA MET A 16 -15.03 9.12 -6.45
C MET A 16 -16.26 9.14 -5.53
N GLY A 17 -16.15 8.60 -4.31
CA GLY A 17 -17.24 8.63 -3.33
C GLY A 17 -17.54 10.01 -2.76
N LEU A 18 -16.55 10.89 -2.63
CA LEU A 18 -16.72 12.28 -2.19
C LEU A 18 -17.31 13.19 -3.28
N LEU A 19 -17.08 12.87 -4.55
CA LEU A 19 -17.62 13.62 -5.70
C LEU A 19 -18.94 13.03 -6.23
N GLY A 20 -19.23 11.75 -5.96
CA GLY A 20 -20.43 11.05 -6.40
C GLY A 20 -21.67 11.29 -5.54
N ALA A 21 -21.57 11.97 -4.41
CA ALA A 21 -22.70 12.29 -3.55
C ALA A 21 -23.62 13.41 -4.09
N GLY A 22 -23.36 13.91 -5.29
CA GLY A 22 -24.13 15.01 -5.92
C GLY A 22 -25.15 14.61 -6.98
N GLN A 23 -25.23 13.34 -7.40
CA GLN A 23 -26.22 12.91 -8.38
C GLN A 23 -26.88 11.59 -7.98
N GLY A 24 -27.84 11.68 -7.06
CA GLY A 24 -28.86 10.66 -6.93
C GLY A 24 -29.79 10.69 -8.15
N PRO A 25 -30.27 9.55 -8.66
CA PRO A 25 -31.18 9.54 -9.78
C PRO A 25 -32.47 10.28 -9.38
N ALA A 26 -32.86 11.26 -10.20
CA ALA A 26 -34.19 11.87 -10.13
C ALA A 26 -35.23 10.79 -10.47
N SER A 27 -35.62 10.00 -9.49
CA SER A 27 -36.73 9.08 -9.60
C SER A 27 -38.01 9.86 -9.39
N ALA A 28 -38.84 9.83 -10.39
CA ALA A 28 -40.14 10.45 -10.48
C ALA A 28 -40.95 10.29 -9.19
N ALA A 29 -41.05 11.37 -8.41
CA ALA A 29 -42.05 11.46 -7.34
C ALA A 29 -43.43 11.61 -7.99
N THR A 30 -44.17 10.53 -7.98
CA THR A 30 -45.57 10.51 -8.37
C THR A 30 -46.42 11.28 -7.35
N ARG A 31 -47.15 12.27 -7.83
CA ARG A 31 -48.00 13.20 -7.13
C ARG A 31 -48.98 12.51 -6.20
N ILE A 32 -49.08 12.98 -4.97
CA ILE A 32 -50.37 13.03 -4.24
C ILE A 32 -50.34 14.26 -3.30
N GLY A 33 -51.20 15.18 -3.54
CA GLY A 33 -51.94 16.14 -2.74
C GLY A 33 -51.32 16.73 -1.47
N SER A 34 -50.45 17.71 -1.63
CA SER A 34 -50.24 18.90 -0.81
C SER A 34 -49.43 19.94 -1.62
N ASP A 35 -49.63 19.91 -2.92
CA ASP A 35 -48.83 20.66 -3.91
C ASP A 35 -49.01 22.18 -3.84
N ALA A 36 -50.02 22.70 -3.17
CA ALA A 36 -50.23 24.14 -3.12
C ALA A 36 -49.29 24.89 -2.17
N ALA A 37 -48.84 24.26 -1.07
CA ALA A 37 -47.94 24.90 -0.13
C ALA A 37 -46.48 24.74 -0.56
N LEU A 38 -46.09 23.59 -1.14
CA LEU A 38 -44.73 23.34 -1.70
C LEU A 38 -44.55 24.07 -3.03
N ALA A 39 -45.58 24.18 -3.88
CA ALA A 39 -45.53 24.94 -5.13
C ALA A 39 -45.48 26.45 -4.90
N ALA A 40 -46.11 26.98 -3.85
CA ALA A 40 -46.01 28.40 -3.49
C ALA A 40 -44.63 28.80 -2.97
N LEU A 41 -43.85 27.85 -2.45
CA LEU A 41 -42.42 28.05 -2.05
C LEU A 41 -41.47 27.99 -3.25
N ALA A 42 -41.87 27.38 -4.36
CA ALA A 42 -41.01 27.23 -5.55
C ALA A 42 -41.06 28.46 -6.50
N GLU A 43 -42.03 29.38 -6.33
CA GLU A 43 -42.16 30.59 -7.18
C GLU A 43 -41.73 31.89 -6.50
N SER A 44 -41.31 31.89 -5.23
CA SER A 44 -40.70 33.04 -4.57
C SER A 44 -39.20 33.04 -4.78
N SER A 45 -38.60 34.21 -5.06
CA SER A 45 -37.15 34.39 -5.00
C SER A 45 -36.64 33.77 -3.70
N PRO A 46 -35.54 32.96 -3.74
CA PRO A 46 -35.12 32.25 -2.55
C PRO A 46 -34.87 33.22 -1.40
N THR A 47 -35.50 32.99 -0.26
CA THR A 47 -35.26 33.79 0.94
C THR A 47 -33.80 33.66 1.33
N ASP A 48 -33.25 34.63 2.07
CA ASP A 48 -31.85 34.52 2.53
C ASP A 48 -31.60 33.24 3.32
N ARG A 49 -32.58 32.77 4.11
CA ARG A 49 -32.54 31.48 4.79
C ARG A 49 -32.51 30.31 3.79
N GLY A 50 -33.34 30.35 2.77
CA GLY A 50 -33.32 29.34 1.69
C GLY A 50 -31.97 29.26 1.00
N ARG A 51 -31.36 30.40 0.68
CA ARG A 51 -30.00 30.45 0.10
C ARG A 51 -28.96 29.82 1.04
N VAL A 52 -29.03 30.08 2.35
CA VAL A 52 -28.11 29.47 3.32
C VAL A 52 -28.29 27.96 3.41
N VAL A 53 -29.53 27.45 3.32
CA VAL A 53 -29.82 26.00 3.22
C VAL A 53 -29.21 25.40 1.97
N ASP A 54 -29.30 26.08 0.82
CA ASP A 54 -28.69 25.61 -0.44
C ASP A 54 -27.16 25.54 -0.34
N TYR A 55 -26.52 26.54 0.29
CA TYR A 55 -25.09 26.48 0.60
C TYR A 55 -24.73 25.34 1.58
N TRP A 56 -25.60 25.05 2.55
CA TRP A 56 -25.39 23.89 3.42
C TRP A 56 -25.46 22.57 2.64
N LYS A 57 -26.37 22.43 1.70
CA LYS A 57 -26.52 21.21 0.86
C LYS A 57 -25.31 20.99 -0.04
N SER A 58 -24.82 22.03 -0.69
CA SER A 58 -23.76 21.97 -1.70
C SER A 58 -22.36 22.19 -1.15
N GLY A 59 -22.22 22.83 0.01
CA GLY A 59 -20.95 23.17 0.61
C GLY A 59 -20.21 22.01 1.27
N GLY A 60 -18.93 22.16 1.46
CA GLY A 60 -18.12 21.24 2.24
C GLY A 60 -18.25 21.47 3.75
N PRO A 61 -17.42 20.81 4.59
CA PRO A 61 -17.57 20.83 6.04
C PRO A 61 -17.55 22.23 6.67
N GLY A 62 -16.71 23.14 6.18
CA GLY A 62 -16.58 24.49 6.72
C GLY A 62 -17.76 25.36 6.35
N VAL A 63 -18.21 25.31 5.08
CA VAL A 63 -19.42 26.03 4.64
C VAL A 63 -20.64 25.50 5.38
N LYS A 64 -20.77 24.18 5.57
CA LYS A 64 -21.87 23.56 6.34
C LYS A 64 -21.90 24.06 7.77
N ALA A 65 -20.78 24.06 8.46
CA ALA A 65 -20.70 24.53 9.85
C ALA A 65 -21.06 26.01 9.99
N ALA A 66 -20.59 26.85 9.06
CA ALA A 66 -20.91 28.27 9.06
C ALA A 66 -22.41 28.51 8.71
N ALA A 67 -22.98 27.77 7.78
CA ALA A 67 -24.39 27.83 7.43
C ALA A 67 -25.28 27.37 8.61
N GLU A 68 -24.91 26.31 9.34
CA GLU A 68 -25.60 25.86 10.55
C GLU A 68 -25.66 26.95 11.63
N ALA A 69 -24.51 27.63 11.87
CA ALA A 69 -24.46 28.73 12.81
C ALA A 69 -25.40 29.90 12.39
N ALA A 70 -25.39 30.25 11.09
CA ALA A 70 -26.26 31.29 10.56
C ALA A 70 -27.75 30.92 10.63
N LEU A 71 -28.11 29.67 10.32
CA LEU A 71 -29.50 29.20 10.36
C LEU A 71 -30.09 29.15 11.78
N THR A 72 -29.25 28.94 12.79
CA THR A 72 -29.64 28.93 14.20
C THR A 72 -29.55 30.30 14.86
N GLY A 73 -28.90 31.26 14.21
CA GLY A 73 -28.74 32.65 14.65
C GLY A 73 -29.88 33.56 14.24
N GLU A 74 -29.60 34.87 14.36
CA GLU A 74 -30.52 35.95 13.97
C GLU A 74 -30.36 36.33 12.49
N ASP A 75 -31.20 37.24 11.97
CA ASP A 75 -31.10 37.67 10.58
C ASP A 75 -29.78 38.36 10.26
N ALA A 76 -29.14 39.00 11.25
CA ALA A 76 -27.80 39.56 11.10
C ALA A 76 -26.73 38.48 10.84
N ASP A 77 -26.88 37.30 11.42
CA ASP A 77 -25.95 36.16 11.24
C ASP A 77 -26.07 35.56 9.83
N LEU A 78 -27.31 35.56 9.27
CA LEU A 78 -27.54 35.15 7.89
C LEU A 78 -26.86 36.11 6.90
N GLN A 79 -27.01 37.42 7.13
CA GLN A 79 -26.35 38.43 6.27
C GLN A 79 -24.83 38.36 6.39
N ALA A 80 -24.30 38.13 7.60
CA ALA A 80 -22.87 37.97 7.81
C ALA A 80 -22.35 36.72 7.07
N PHE A 81 -23.05 35.59 7.12
CA PHE A 81 -22.69 34.39 6.36
C PHE A 81 -22.73 34.65 4.86
N LEU A 82 -23.82 35.23 4.34
CA LEU A 82 -23.96 35.49 2.91
C LEU A 82 -22.92 36.47 2.37
N ALA A 83 -22.39 37.35 3.21
CA ALA A 83 -21.28 38.26 2.85
C ALA A 83 -19.92 37.55 2.70
N VAL A 84 -19.68 36.40 3.35
CA VAL A 84 -18.39 35.73 3.37
C VAL A 84 -18.40 34.35 2.72
N VAL A 85 -19.56 33.82 2.32
CA VAL A 85 -19.72 32.43 1.84
C VAL A 85 -18.88 32.14 0.60
N ASP A 86 -18.75 33.08 -0.33
CA ASP A 86 -17.95 32.89 -1.55
C ASP A 86 -16.46 32.70 -1.23
N GLU A 87 -15.96 33.39 -0.22
CA GLU A 87 -14.61 33.19 0.28
C GLU A 87 -14.46 31.84 0.96
N LEU A 88 -15.43 31.42 1.78
CA LEU A 88 -15.44 30.10 2.42
C LEU A 88 -15.44 28.97 1.38
N VAL A 89 -16.28 29.05 0.35
CA VAL A 89 -16.33 28.09 -0.76
C VAL A 89 -14.98 28.05 -1.50
N THR A 90 -14.36 29.20 -1.71
CA THR A 90 -13.03 29.27 -2.34
C THR A 90 -11.95 28.61 -1.47
N GLN A 91 -11.98 28.85 -0.16
CA GLN A 91 -11.04 28.21 0.77
C GLN A 91 -11.23 26.68 0.80
N GLU A 92 -12.45 26.19 0.81
CA GLU A 92 -12.72 24.76 0.69
C GLU A 92 -12.26 24.17 -0.65
N ALA A 93 -12.50 24.86 -1.75
CA ALA A 93 -12.01 24.44 -3.05
C ALA A 93 -10.47 24.33 -3.06
N ARG A 94 -9.75 25.27 -2.43
CA ARG A 94 -8.29 25.20 -2.26
C ARG A 94 -7.86 23.97 -1.46
N VAL A 95 -8.57 23.66 -0.39
CA VAL A 95 -8.29 22.44 0.43
C VAL A 95 -8.52 21.18 -0.39
N ASN A 96 -9.64 21.13 -1.13
CA ASN A 96 -9.96 19.97 -1.98
C ASN A 96 -8.91 19.80 -3.09
N ALA A 97 -8.49 20.88 -3.76
CA ALA A 97 -7.43 20.86 -4.77
C ALA A 97 -6.10 20.35 -4.18
N ALA A 98 -5.73 20.80 -2.97
CA ALA A 98 -4.54 20.29 -2.28
C ALA A 98 -4.65 18.82 -1.89
N GLN A 99 -5.85 18.35 -1.51
CA GLN A 99 -6.09 16.93 -1.26
C GLN A 99 -5.97 16.09 -2.54
N MET A 100 -6.58 16.52 -3.64
CA MET A 100 -6.44 15.87 -4.95
C MET A 100 -4.98 15.79 -5.38
N ALA A 101 -4.22 16.89 -5.20
CA ALA A 101 -2.78 16.92 -5.46
C ALA A 101 -2.00 15.88 -4.65
N SER A 102 -2.41 15.60 -3.41
CA SER A 102 -1.73 14.64 -2.54
C SER A 102 -2.10 13.18 -2.83
N LEU A 103 -3.21 12.93 -3.51
CA LEU A 103 -3.70 11.60 -3.87
C LEU A 103 -3.37 11.23 -5.32
N GLY A 104 -3.22 12.23 -6.19
CA GLY A 104 -2.85 12.06 -7.58
C GLY A 104 -1.36 11.79 -7.76
N GLY A 105 -0.97 11.54 -9.00
CA GLY A 105 0.43 11.42 -9.40
C GLY A 105 1.02 12.77 -9.83
N THR A 106 2.04 12.71 -10.67
CA THR A 106 2.81 13.89 -11.09
C THR A 106 1.96 14.90 -11.87
N GLU A 107 1.08 14.44 -12.75
CA GLU A 107 0.26 15.28 -13.61
C GLU A 107 -0.86 15.97 -12.81
N THR A 108 -1.56 15.22 -11.97
CA THR A 108 -2.58 15.77 -11.06
C THR A 108 -1.98 16.80 -10.10
N LEU A 109 -0.78 16.52 -9.56
CA LEU A 109 -0.05 17.47 -8.72
C LEU A 109 0.31 18.75 -9.47
N ALA A 110 0.81 18.65 -10.70
CA ALA A 110 1.17 19.81 -11.53
C ALA A 110 -0.06 20.66 -11.86
N ALA A 111 -1.16 20.03 -12.26
CA ALA A 111 -2.43 20.71 -12.55
C ALA A 111 -3.00 21.40 -11.31
N ALA A 112 -3.01 20.73 -10.16
CA ALA A 112 -3.44 21.31 -8.89
C ALA A 112 -2.58 22.51 -8.46
N ARG A 113 -1.25 22.43 -8.62
CA ARG A 113 -0.33 23.56 -8.34
C ARG A 113 -0.64 24.76 -9.23
N THR A 114 -0.89 24.51 -10.50
CA THR A 114 -1.28 25.58 -11.46
C THR A 114 -2.57 26.24 -11.02
N ALA A 115 -3.62 25.46 -10.71
CA ALA A 115 -4.90 25.98 -10.25
C ALA A 115 -4.77 26.75 -8.93
N LEU A 116 -4.03 26.22 -7.95
CA LEU A 116 -3.81 26.86 -6.64
C LEU A 116 -3.02 28.17 -6.73
N SER A 117 -2.21 28.34 -7.78
CA SER A 117 -1.48 29.59 -8.06
C SER A 117 -2.29 30.59 -8.87
N GLY A 118 -3.43 30.18 -9.41
CA GLY A 118 -4.33 31.00 -10.24
C GLY A 118 -5.40 31.72 -9.45
N THR A 119 -6.48 32.07 -10.14
CA THR A 119 -7.66 32.74 -9.56
C THR A 119 -8.52 31.77 -8.73
N PRO A 120 -9.45 32.29 -7.90
CA PRO A 120 -10.47 31.45 -7.24
C PRO A 120 -11.27 30.57 -8.21
N GLU A 121 -11.56 31.11 -9.40
CA GLU A 121 -12.29 30.40 -10.46
C GLU A 121 -11.47 29.25 -11.02
N ASP A 122 -10.15 29.39 -11.17
CA ASP A 122 -9.26 28.30 -11.60
C ASP A 122 -9.25 27.14 -10.59
N VAL A 123 -9.24 27.46 -9.29
CA VAL A 123 -9.30 26.46 -8.23
C VAL A 123 -10.65 25.71 -8.24
N LYS A 124 -11.75 26.46 -8.36
CA LYS A 124 -13.10 25.88 -8.45
C LYS A 124 -13.26 24.98 -9.68
N ALA A 125 -12.76 25.44 -10.83
CA ALA A 125 -12.78 24.69 -12.09
C ALA A 125 -11.94 23.39 -11.98
N PHE A 126 -10.76 23.46 -11.37
CA PHE A 126 -9.93 22.30 -11.15
C PHE A 126 -10.66 21.27 -10.27
N VAL A 127 -11.24 21.68 -9.15
CA VAL A 127 -11.96 20.78 -8.23
C VAL A 127 -13.22 20.19 -8.90
N ALA A 128 -13.89 20.96 -9.76
CA ALA A 128 -15.11 20.49 -10.41
C ALA A 128 -14.87 19.41 -11.48
N TRP A 129 -13.84 19.60 -12.32
CA TRP A 129 -13.57 18.72 -13.49
C TRP A 129 -12.12 18.74 -13.96
N GLY A 130 -11.33 19.75 -13.61
CA GLY A 130 -9.97 19.95 -14.13
C GLY A 130 -8.95 18.90 -13.67
N TRP A 131 -9.29 18.07 -12.69
CA TRP A 131 -8.46 16.97 -12.18
C TRP A 131 -8.60 15.67 -12.98
N GLU A 132 -9.67 15.50 -13.78
CA GLU A 132 -9.98 14.23 -14.46
C GLU A 132 -8.90 13.84 -15.49
N ALA A 133 -8.57 14.73 -16.42
CA ALA A 133 -7.58 14.43 -17.45
C ALA A 133 -6.15 14.23 -16.90
N PRO A 134 -5.66 15.03 -15.94
CA PRO A 134 -4.39 14.75 -15.27
C PRO A 134 -4.38 13.41 -14.52
N LEU A 135 -5.47 13.07 -13.84
CA LEU A 135 -5.57 11.77 -13.14
C LEU A 135 -5.55 10.60 -14.12
N GLU A 136 -6.22 10.71 -15.27
CA GLU A 136 -6.15 9.69 -16.31
C GLU A 136 -4.70 9.45 -16.79
N GLN A 137 -3.91 10.52 -16.94
CA GLN A 137 -2.50 10.38 -17.29
C GLN A 137 -1.70 9.69 -16.16
N ASP A 138 -1.92 10.09 -14.92
CA ASP A 138 -1.30 9.44 -13.77
C ASP A 138 -1.68 7.94 -13.68
N GLU A 139 -2.95 7.59 -13.91
CA GLU A 139 -3.40 6.19 -13.94
C GLU A 139 -2.72 5.39 -15.04
N ARG A 140 -2.50 5.99 -16.21
CA ARG A 140 -1.72 5.37 -17.29
C ARG A 140 -0.28 5.12 -16.88
N VAL A 141 0.36 6.07 -16.19
CA VAL A 141 1.71 5.91 -15.64
C VAL A 141 1.73 4.80 -14.59
N TRP A 142 0.78 4.77 -13.66
CA TRP A 142 0.68 3.71 -12.66
C TRP A 142 0.43 2.35 -13.30
N THR A 143 -0.42 2.28 -14.32
CA THR A 143 -0.63 1.05 -15.09
C THR A 143 0.65 0.59 -15.76
N ALA A 144 1.42 1.50 -16.38
CA ALA A 144 2.72 1.17 -16.97
C ALA A 144 3.72 0.63 -15.93
N GLN A 145 3.74 1.19 -14.72
CA GLN A 145 4.55 0.69 -13.61
C GLN A 145 4.11 -0.70 -13.14
N VAL A 146 2.80 -0.94 -13.05
CA VAL A 146 2.25 -2.27 -12.74
C VAL A 146 2.61 -3.29 -13.82
N VAL A 147 2.56 -2.89 -15.09
CA VAL A 147 3.00 -3.72 -16.25
C VAL A 147 4.48 -4.04 -16.16
N ASP A 148 5.34 -3.07 -15.84
CA ASP A 148 6.79 -3.29 -15.75
C ASP A 148 7.18 -4.23 -14.59
N ALA A 149 6.47 -4.13 -13.47
CA ALA A 149 6.71 -4.97 -12.29
C ALA A 149 5.96 -6.31 -12.31
N GLY A 150 4.94 -6.45 -13.17
CA GLY A 150 4.06 -7.63 -13.23
C GLY A 150 4.62 -8.81 -13.99
N GLY A 151 4.02 -9.98 -13.78
CA GLY A 151 4.27 -11.16 -14.59
C GLY A 151 3.57 -11.11 -15.95
N PRO A 152 3.70 -12.16 -16.77
CA PRO A 152 3.19 -12.16 -18.15
C PRO A 152 1.70 -11.84 -18.29
N GLN A 153 0.86 -12.33 -17.38
CA GLN A 153 -0.58 -12.08 -17.41
C GLN A 153 -0.92 -10.63 -17.04
N VAL A 154 -0.30 -10.11 -15.98
CA VAL A 154 -0.42 -8.70 -15.60
C VAL A 154 0.07 -7.80 -16.73
N GLN A 155 1.20 -8.12 -17.36
CA GLN A 155 1.72 -7.38 -18.50
C GLN A 155 0.77 -7.37 -19.69
N ALA A 156 0.19 -8.51 -20.04
CA ALA A 156 -0.75 -8.62 -21.14
C ALA A 156 -2.03 -7.81 -20.87
N ALA A 157 -2.64 -7.97 -19.69
CA ALA A 157 -3.84 -7.28 -19.32
C ALA A 157 -3.62 -5.76 -19.16
N GLY A 158 -2.51 -5.34 -18.56
CA GLY A 158 -2.18 -3.93 -18.40
C GLY A 158 -1.88 -3.24 -19.74
N ARG A 159 -1.20 -3.90 -20.69
CA ARG A 159 -1.02 -3.38 -22.06
C ARG A 159 -2.36 -3.26 -22.79
N ALA A 160 -3.28 -4.22 -22.62
CA ALA A 160 -4.62 -4.13 -23.18
C ALA A 160 -5.40 -2.93 -22.59
N ALA A 161 -5.33 -2.74 -21.28
CA ALA A 161 -5.94 -1.60 -20.62
C ALA A 161 -5.36 -0.24 -21.09
N LEU A 162 -4.02 -0.15 -21.24
CA LEU A 162 -3.35 1.06 -21.77
C LEU A 162 -3.73 1.37 -23.23
N ALA A 163 -4.10 0.38 -24.02
CA ALA A 163 -4.61 0.55 -25.39
C ALA A 163 -6.10 0.87 -25.43
N GLY A 164 -6.81 0.73 -24.32
CA GLY A 164 -8.24 0.98 -24.17
C GLY A 164 -8.59 2.39 -23.67
N SER A 165 -9.79 2.53 -23.15
CA SER A 165 -10.33 3.77 -22.57
C SER A 165 -9.72 4.07 -21.19
N ALA A 166 -9.98 5.29 -20.66
CA ALA A 166 -9.65 5.65 -19.28
C ALA A 166 -10.31 4.69 -18.27
N GLU A 167 -11.56 4.30 -18.53
CA GLU A 167 -12.29 3.34 -17.70
C GLU A 167 -11.65 1.95 -17.69
N ASP A 168 -11.08 1.50 -18.80
CA ASP A 168 -10.35 0.22 -18.86
C ASP A 168 -9.06 0.28 -18.03
N VAL A 169 -8.36 1.41 -18.05
CA VAL A 169 -7.18 1.67 -17.22
C VAL A 169 -7.56 1.67 -15.75
N SER A 170 -8.59 2.41 -15.36
CA SER A 170 -9.05 2.49 -13.97
C SER A 170 -9.53 1.11 -13.47
N ARG A 171 -10.31 0.37 -14.27
CA ARG A 171 -10.75 -0.99 -13.95
C ARG A 171 -9.60 -1.97 -13.80
N PHE A 172 -8.56 -1.86 -14.63
CA PHE A 172 -7.37 -2.67 -14.48
C PHE A 172 -6.66 -2.39 -13.16
N LEU A 173 -6.50 -1.12 -12.80
CA LEU A 173 -5.84 -0.71 -11.55
C LEU A 173 -6.64 -1.13 -10.31
N THR A 174 -7.97 -1.05 -10.35
CA THR A 174 -8.83 -1.35 -9.21
C THR A 174 -9.08 -2.83 -9.00
N GLU A 175 -9.26 -3.60 -10.08
CA GLU A 175 -9.72 -4.99 -10.03
C GLU A 175 -8.87 -5.93 -10.88
N GLY A 176 -8.62 -5.57 -12.14
CA GLY A 176 -8.08 -6.48 -13.14
C GLY A 176 -6.70 -7.04 -12.80
N GLN A 177 -5.80 -6.21 -12.28
CA GLN A 177 -4.44 -6.61 -11.95
C GLN A 177 -4.37 -7.74 -10.90
N TYR A 178 -5.30 -7.79 -9.95
CA TYR A 178 -5.26 -8.78 -8.87
C TYR A 178 -5.55 -10.19 -9.34
N THR A 179 -6.49 -10.34 -10.26
CA THR A 179 -6.79 -11.64 -10.87
C THR A 179 -5.60 -12.13 -11.67
N GLN A 180 -5.00 -11.26 -12.47
CA GLN A 180 -3.83 -11.59 -13.30
C GLN A 180 -2.59 -11.91 -12.45
N ARG A 181 -2.40 -11.23 -11.32
CA ARG A 181 -1.31 -11.56 -10.39
C ARG A 181 -1.44 -12.95 -9.82
N ARG A 182 -2.65 -13.37 -9.46
CA ARG A 182 -2.88 -14.74 -8.97
C ARG A 182 -2.52 -15.79 -10.03
N GLU A 183 -2.80 -15.52 -11.31
CA GLU A 183 -2.38 -16.41 -12.39
C GLU A 183 -0.85 -16.41 -12.58
N ASP A 184 -0.20 -15.23 -12.50
CA ASP A 184 1.26 -15.13 -12.54
C ASP A 184 1.93 -15.85 -11.37
N GLU A 185 1.37 -15.78 -10.15
CA GLU A 185 1.85 -16.51 -8.97
C GLU A 185 1.74 -18.04 -9.18
N ARG A 186 0.66 -18.51 -9.79
CA ARG A 186 0.52 -19.92 -10.17
C ARG A 186 1.59 -20.35 -11.18
N VAL A 187 1.82 -19.53 -12.20
CA VAL A 187 2.89 -19.78 -13.17
C VAL A 187 4.25 -19.80 -12.50
N GLN A 188 4.54 -18.84 -11.63
CA GLN A 188 5.78 -18.77 -10.87
C GLN A 188 5.98 -20.01 -9.99
N LEU A 189 4.93 -20.46 -9.30
CA LEU A 189 4.97 -21.69 -8.50
C LEU A 189 5.33 -22.90 -9.37
N VAL A 190 4.68 -23.05 -10.54
CA VAL A 190 4.98 -24.16 -11.47
C VAL A 190 6.42 -24.08 -11.99
N GLN A 191 6.93 -22.88 -12.29
CA GLN A 191 8.33 -22.70 -12.69
C GLN A 191 9.29 -23.10 -11.59
N ILE A 192 9.02 -22.73 -10.33
CA ILE A 192 9.81 -23.14 -9.17
C ILE A 192 9.79 -24.66 -9.00
N MET A 193 8.64 -25.29 -9.17
CA MET A 193 8.52 -26.76 -9.11
C MET A 193 9.31 -27.45 -10.23
N SER A 194 9.37 -26.88 -11.43
CA SER A 194 10.05 -27.49 -12.58
C SER A 194 11.57 -27.62 -12.40
N VAL A 195 12.18 -26.74 -11.61
CA VAL A 195 13.62 -26.75 -11.32
C VAL A 195 13.94 -27.22 -9.88
N GLY A 196 12.92 -27.40 -9.05
CA GLY A 196 13.04 -27.84 -7.67
C GLY A 196 13.24 -29.36 -7.53
N GLY A 197 13.86 -29.78 -6.42
CA GLY A 197 13.98 -31.17 -6.03
C GLY A 197 12.64 -31.75 -5.54
N SER A 198 12.70 -32.97 -5.02
CA SER A 198 11.50 -33.73 -4.62
C SER A 198 10.67 -33.03 -3.53
N ASN A 199 11.34 -32.36 -2.60
CA ASN A 199 10.65 -31.63 -1.52
C ASN A 199 9.95 -30.38 -2.04
N VAL A 200 10.60 -29.59 -2.93
CA VAL A 200 10.00 -28.42 -3.59
C VAL A 200 8.79 -28.85 -4.43
N GLN A 201 8.90 -29.93 -5.19
CA GLN A 201 7.80 -30.45 -5.98
C GLN A 201 6.62 -30.90 -5.12
N ALA A 202 6.88 -31.59 -4.00
CA ALA A 202 5.83 -32.03 -3.10
C ALA A 202 5.11 -30.84 -2.42
N ALA A 203 5.86 -29.90 -1.89
CA ALA A 203 5.32 -28.70 -1.24
C ALA A 203 4.56 -27.81 -2.25
N GLY A 204 5.10 -27.64 -3.45
CA GLY A 204 4.44 -26.86 -4.53
C GLY A 204 3.14 -27.50 -5.02
N ARG A 205 3.07 -28.84 -5.14
CA ARG A 205 1.80 -29.53 -5.47
C ARG A 205 0.74 -29.30 -4.41
N LEU A 206 1.13 -29.32 -3.12
CA LEU A 206 0.20 -29.07 -2.04
C LEU A 206 -0.36 -27.63 -2.15
N ALA A 207 0.50 -26.63 -2.32
CA ALA A 207 0.09 -25.23 -2.47
C ALA A 207 -0.75 -25.01 -3.74
N LEU A 208 -0.41 -25.65 -4.89
CA LEU A 208 -1.15 -25.51 -6.14
C LEU A 208 -2.59 -26.02 -6.06
N ASN A 209 -2.83 -27.03 -5.23
CA ASN A 209 -4.16 -27.59 -4.97
C ASN A 209 -4.92 -26.85 -3.85
N GLY A 210 -4.31 -25.89 -3.22
CA GLY A 210 -4.87 -25.10 -2.15
C GLY A 210 -5.45 -23.74 -2.61
N THR A 211 -5.54 -22.81 -1.68
CA THR A 211 -6.06 -21.45 -1.90
C THR A 211 -4.99 -20.52 -2.52
N ALA A 212 -5.41 -19.32 -2.92
CA ALA A 212 -4.46 -18.29 -3.39
C ALA A 212 -3.47 -17.88 -2.29
N GLU A 213 -3.92 -17.86 -1.04
CA GLU A 213 -3.09 -17.57 0.14
C GLU A 213 -2.03 -18.64 0.35
N GLU A 214 -2.35 -19.92 0.15
CA GLU A 214 -1.40 -21.02 0.26
C GLU A 214 -0.36 -21.00 -0.86
N ILE A 215 -0.74 -20.56 -2.05
CA ILE A 215 0.22 -20.31 -3.14
C ILE A 215 1.18 -19.18 -2.75
N SER A 216 0.66 -18.07 -2.25
CA SER A 216 1.46 -16.94 -1.79
C SER A 216 2.38 -17.34 -0.63
N GLU A 217 1.90 -18.10 0.36
CA GLU A 217 2.71 -18.63 1.46
C GLU A 217 3.82 -19.56 0.97
N PHE A 218 3.54 -20.42 -0.01
CA PHE A 218 4.60 -21.23 -0.62
C PHE A 218 5.65 -20.35 -1.31
N LEU A 219 5.23 -19.35 -2.08
CA LEU A 219 6.15 -18.45 -2.78
C LEU A 219 6.97 -17.60 -1.80
N GLU A 220 6.41 -17.21 -0.68
CA GLU A 220 7.07 -16.38 0.32
C GLU A 220 7.97 -17.17 1.29
N VAL A 221 7.58 -18.36 1.70
CA VAL A 221 8.23 -19.15 2.76
C VAL A 221 8.46 -20.60 2.38
N GLY A 222 7.43 -21.30 1.93
CA GLY A 222 7.44 -22.75 1.77
C GLY A 222 8.51 -23.27 0.83
N GLN A 223 8.76 -22.55 -0.28
CA GLN A 223 9.78 -22.91 -1.26
C GLN A 223 11.20 -22.95 -0.66
N PHE A 224 11.53 -22.06 0.29
CA PHE A 224 12.87 -21.97 0.86
C PHE A 224 13.13 -23.11 1.83
N VAL A 225 12.11 -23.47 2.61
CA VAL A 225 12.17 -24.64 3.51
C VAL A 225 12.34 -25.92 2.70
N ALA A 226 11.58 -26.08 1.62
CA ALA A 226 11.66 -27.24 0.75
C ALA A 226 13.01 -27.33 0.00
N ARG A 227 13.51 -26.20 -0.49
CA ARG A 227 14.84 -26.11 -1.16
C ARG A 227 15.99 -26.47 -0.21
N ALA A 228 15.93 -26.06 1.06
CA ALA A 228 16.95 -26.44 2.04
C ALA A 228 17.07 -27.94 2.20
N LYS A 229 15.94 -28.67 2.16
CA LYS A 229 15.91 -30.14 2.19
C LYS A 229 16.42 -30.78 0.90
N ASP A 230 16.19 -30.15 -0.26
CA ASP A 230 16.64 -30.66 -1.55
C ASP A 230 18.14 -30.46 -1.77
N GLN A 231 18.79 -29.47 -1.14
CA GLN A 231 20.20 -29.14 -1.36
C GLN A 231 21.17 -30.26 -0.94
N GLU A 232 20.80 -31.13 -0.01
CA GLU A 232 21.67 -32.22 0.46
C GLU A 232 22.01 -33.23 -0.63
N HIS A 233 21.14 -33.36 -1.67
CA HIS A 233 21.30 -34.36 -2.72
C HIS A 233 21.30 -33.78 -4.15
N ALA A 234 21.28 -32.45 -4.31
CA ALA A 234 21.21 -31.81 -5.60
C ALA A 234 22.54 -31.90 -6.37
N THR A 235 22.44 -32.11 -7.68
CA THR A 235 23.59 -32.02 -8.58
C THR A 235 23.99 -30.54 -8.79
N VAL A 236 25.25 -30.32 -9.21
CA VAL A 236 25.76 -28.96 -9.50
C VAL A 236 24.91 -28.25 -10.57
N GLU A 237 24.43 -28.99 -11.57
CA GLU A 237 23.54 -28.45 -12.61
C GLU A 237 22.18 -28.02 -12.05
N GLN A 238 21.57 -28.84 -11.18
CA GLN A 238 20.33 -28.47 -10.49
C GLN A 238 20.51 -27.25 -9.59
N LEU A 239 21.61 -27.17 -8.85
CA LEU A 239 21.94 -26.01 -8.02
C LEU A 239 22.10 -24.74 -8.85
N ALA A 240 22.76 -24.85 -10.02
CA ALA A 240 22.90 -23.72 -10.95
C ALA A 240 21.56 -23.23 -11.51
N ALA A 241 20.67 -24.16 -11.89
CA ALA A 241 19.33 -23.83 -12.37
C ALA A 241 18.49 -23.16 -11.27
N GLN A 242 18.54 -23.69 -10.05
CA GLN A 242 17.85 -23.10 -8.88
C GLN A 242 18.41 -21.71 -8.54
N ALA A 243 19.72 -21.52 -8.56
CA ALA A 243 20.35 -20.23 -8.31
C ALA A 243 19.92 -19.18 -9.36
N LYS A 244 19.87 -19.57 -10.64
CA LYS A 244 19.41 -18.69 -11.73
C LYS A 244 17.94 -18.25 -11.53
N GLU A 245 17.08 -19.18 -11.16
CA GLU A 245 15.68 -18.87 -10.87
C GLU A 245 15.54 -17.93 -9.67
N ALA A 246 16.26 -18.20 -8.60
CA ALA A 246 16.29 -17.32 -7.42
C ALA A 246 16.84 -15.90 -7.76
N GLY A 247 17.90 -15.80 -8.58
CA GLY A 247 18.40 -14.49 -9.03
C GLY A 247 17.37 -13.70 -9.81
N ARG A 248 16.61 -14.36 -10.71
CA ARG A 248 15.52 -13.75 -11.48
C ARG A 248 14.38 -13.29 -10.58
N GLN A 249 14.00 -14.12 -9.61
CA GLN A 249 12.96 -13.79 -8.64
C GLN A 249 13.38 -12.59 -7.76
N ALA A 250 14.61 -12.56 -7.26
CA ALA A 250 15.12 -11.44 -6.49
C ALA A 250 15.06 -10.12 -7.28
N ALA A 251 15.41 -10.15 -8.57
CA ALA A 251 15.34 -8.97 -9.42
C ALA A 251 13.87 -8.47 -9.61
N ALA A 252 12.91 -9.37 -9.77
CA ALA A 252 11.50 -9.02 -9.87
C ALA A 252 10.96 -8.40 -8.57
N GLU A 253 11.25 -9.00 -7.43
CA GLU A 253 10.88 -8.47 -6.11
C GLU A 253 11.50 -7.09 -5.85
N THR A 254 12.73 -6.90 -6.28
CA THR A 254 13.42 -5.60 -6.15
C THR A 254 12.76 -4.50 -6.96
N LYS A 255 12.34 -4.79 -8.20
CA LYS A 255 11.58 -3.83 -9.01
C LYS A 255 10.28 -3.41 -8.33
N ALA A 256 9.55 -4.36 -7.77
CA ALA A 256 8.33 -4.09 -7.02
C ALA A 256 8.61 -3.22 -5.79
N ALA A 257 9.63 -3.58 -5.00
CA ALA A 257 10.03 -2.81 -3.81
C ALA A 257 10.39 -1.37 -4.17
N LYS A 258 11.15 -1.16 -5.25
CA LYS A 258 11.53 0.18 -5.71
C LYS A 258 10.31 1.01 -6.13
N ALA A 259 9.42 0.46 -6.93
CA ALA A 259 8.22 1.17 -7.38
C ALA A 259 7.33 1.59 -6.19
N GLU A 260 7.14 0.73 -5.19
CA GLU A 260 6.36 1.06 -4.00
C GLU A 260 7.08 2.07 -3.09
N SER A 261 8.42 2.00 -2.96
CA SER A 261 9.18 2.98 -2.17
C SER A 261 9.14 4.38 -2.79
N ASP A 262 9.28 4.49 -4.10
CA ASP A 262 9.24 5.77 -4.80
C ASP A 262 7.87 6.46 -4.62
N LYS A 263 6.77 5.70 -4.72
CA LYS A 263 5.40 6.19 -4.43
C LYS A 263 5.25 6.63 -2.98
N ALA A 264 5.71 5.82 -2.04
CA ALA A 264 5.62 6.12 -0.61
C ALA A 264 6.37 7.41 -0.25
N VAL A 265 7.56 7.61 -0.82
CA VAL A 265 8.37 8.83 -0.60
C VAL A 265 7.63 10.06 -1.11
N GLU A 266 7.11 10.02 -2.33
CA GLU A 266 6.42 11.18 -2.90
C GLU A 266 5.12 11.50 -2.15
N ALA A 267 4.28 10.50 -1.88
CA ALA A 267 3.05 10.66 -1.10
C ALA A 267 3.31 11.21 0.31
N SER A 268 4.33 10.69 0.99
CA SER A 268 4.69 11.15 2.34
C SER A 268 5.24 12.58 2.36
N LYS A 269 5.99 12.97 1.34
CA LYS A 269 6.51 14.32 1.16
C LYS A 269 5.37 15.33 0.99
N LEU A 270 4.42 15.04 0.11
CA LEU A 270 3.25 15.88 -0.11
C LEU A 270 2.39 16.01 1.15
N ALA A 271 2.16 14.89 1.83
CA ALA A 271 1.42 14.89 3.10
C ALA A 271 2.12 15.73 4.18
N LYS A 272 3.45 15.65 4.28
CA LYS A 272 4.25 16.50 5.17
C LYS A 272 4.10 17.99 4.84
N GLU A 273 4.25 18.35 3.57
CA GLU A 273 4.11 19.75 3.12
C GLU A 273 2.72 20.30 3.42
N ALA A 274 1.66 19.52 3.18
CA ALA A 274 0.28 19.88 3.49
C ALA A 274 0.05 20.03 5.00
N ALA A 275 0.59 19.15 5.83
CA ALA A 275 0.48 19.22 7.26
C ALA A 275 1.19 20.44 7.85
N LEU A 276 2.41 20.74 7.38
CA LEU A 276 3.18 21.90 7.80
C LEU A 276 2.51 23.23 7.38
N LEU A 277 1.87 23.26 6.21
CA LEU A 277 1.10 24.43 5.78
C LEU A 277 -0.11 24.64 6.70
N ALA A 278 -0.87 23.58 6.96
CA ALA A 278 -2.03 23.63 7.83
C ALA A 278 -1.66 24.01 9.29
N ALA A 279 -0.49 23.57 9.78
CA ALA A 279 0.00 23.98 11.11
C ALA A 279 0.29 25.48 11.16
N ARG A 280 0.95 26.04 10.15
CA ARG A 280 1.19 27.49 10.06
C ARG A 280 -0.10 28.30 9.95
N GLU A 281 -1.09 27.81 9.22
CA GLU A 281 -2.41 28.43 9.13
C GLU A 281 -3.14 28.39 10.48
N ALA A 282 -3.04 27.28 11.22
CA ALA A 282 -3.60 27.17 12.57
C ALA A 282 -2.93 28.14 13.54
N GLU A 283 -1.61 28.29 13.48
CA GLU A 283 -0.85 29.26 14.27
C GLU A 283 -1.25 30.71 13.94
N ALA A 284 -1.36 31.04 12.65
CA ALA A 284 -1.79 32.37 12.21
C ALA A 284 -3.23 32.70 12.63
N ALA A 285 -4.07 31.70 12.79
CA ALA A 285 -5.47 31.82 13.20
C ALA A 285 -5.70 31.52 14.70
N LYS A 286 -4.67 31.54 15.54
CA LYS A 286 -4.76 31.14 16.96
C LYS A 286 -5.81 31.92 17.78
N ASP A 287 -6.10 33.16 17.40
CA ASP A 287 -7.09 34.01 18.03
C ASP A 287 -8.51 33.88 17.45
N ASP A 288 -8.65 33.06 16.35
CA ASP A 288 -9.91 32.67 15.71
C ASP A 288 -10.09 31.16 15.85
N THR A 289 -10.92 30.75 16.82
CA THR A 289 -11.13 29.34 17.17
C THR A 289 -11.65 28.52 16.00
N ASP A 290 -12.50 29.10 15.15
CA ASP A 290 -13.09 28.39 14.02
C ASP A 290 -12.08 28.24 12.86
N ALA A 291 -11.31 29.29 12.58
CA ALA A 291 -10.26 29.21 11.57
C ALA A 291 -9.14 28.23 11.99
N ALA A 292 -8.72 28.29 13.26
CA ALA A 292 -7.75 27.33 13.80
C ALA A 292 -8.30 25.90 13.79
N GLY A 293 -9.60 25.70 14.08
CA GLY A 293 -10.28 24.40 14.00
C GLY A 293 -10.28 23.84 12.56
N ARG A 294 -10.59 24.66 11.57
CA ARG A 294 -10.52 24.24 10.14
C ARG A 294 -9.10 23.87 9.72
N ALA A 295 -8.11 24.62 10.15
CA ALA A 295 -6.71 24.32 9.87
C ALA A 295 -6.28 22.99 10.54
N ALA A 296 -6.70 22.75 11.80
CA ALA A 296 -6.45 21.49 12.50
C ALA A 296 -7.06 20.27 11.78
N SER A 297 -8.30 20.40 11.26
CA SER A 297 -8.91 19.33 10.44
C SER A 297 -8.14 19.06 9.14
N ARG A 298 -7.60 20.11 8.49
CA ARG A 298 -6.72 19.93 7.32
C ARG A 298 -5.44 19.19 7.68
N ALA A 299 -4.82 19.55 8.81
CA ALA A 299 -3.64 18.88 9.31
C ALA A 299 -3.93 17.39 9.66
N ALA A 300 -5.10 17.10 10.24
CA ALA A 300 -5.56 15.73 10.50
C ALA A 300 -5.64 14.90 9.22
N LYS A 301 -6.26 15.45 8.16
CA LYS A 301 -6.33 14.78 6.86
C LYS A 301 -4.95 14.53 6.25
N ALA A 302 -4.05 15.51 6.33
CA ALA A 302 -2.68 15.34 5.86
C ALA A 302 -1.93 14.26 6.67
N ALA A 303 -2.10 14.20 7.99
CA ALA A 303 -1.53 13.14 8.82
C ALA A 303 -2.09 11.75 8.47
N SER A 304 -3.39 11.66 8.16
CA SER A 304 -4.00 10.41 7.71
C SER A 304 -3.42 9.94 6.36
N GLN A 305 -3.13 10.87 5.44
CA GLN A 305 -2.44 10.56 4.18
C GLN A 305 -1.00 10.10 4.43
N ALA A 306 -0.30 10.75 5.37
CA ALA A 306 1.04 10.34 5.78
C ALA A 306 1.04 8.93 6.40
N ALA A 307 0.01 8.56 7.17
CA ALA A 307 -0.15 7.20 7.68
C ALA A 307 -0.29 6.17 6.55
N LYS A 308 -1.06 6.48 5.50
CA LYS A 308 -1.19 5.62 4.31
C LYS A 308 0.13 5.49 3.55
N ALA A 309 0.87 6.58 3.38
CA ALA A 309 2.19 6.55 2.75
C ALA A 309 3.20 5.74 3.58
N ALA A 310 3.13 5.81 4.91
CA ALA A 310 3.94 4.98 5.79
C ALA A 310 3.57 3.49 5.65
N GLN A 311 2.30 3.16 5.46
CA GLN A 311 1.88 1.78 5.16
C GLN A 311 2.47 1.28 3.82
N GLN A 312 2.49 2.09 2.78
CA GLN A 312 3.16 1.76 1.51
C GLN A 312 4.67 1.55 1.70
N ALA A 313 5.31 2.33 2.58
CA ALA A 313 6.72 2.12 2.93
C ALA A 313 6.94 0.78 3.65
N ILE A 314 6.04 0.34 4.52
CA ILE A 314 6.09 -0.99 5.14
C ILE A 314 6.01 -2.07 4.06
N ASP A 315 5.12 -1.93 3.09
CA ASP A 315 4.93 -2.91 2.02
C ASP A 315 6.16 -2.96 1.08
N SER A 316 6.77 -1.80 0.78
CA SER A 316 8.05 -1.74 0.08
C SER A 316 9.18 -2.44 0.85
N ALA A 317 9.26 -2.21 2.18
CA ALA A 317 10.24 -2.88 3.03
C ALA A 317 10.05 -4.41 3.05
N ARG A 318 8.81 -4.90 3.04
CA ARG A 318 8.51 -6.32 2.91
C ARG A 318 8.96 -6.91 1.58
N ALA A 319 8.72 -6.21 0.48
CA ALA A 319 9.20 -6.64 -0.83
C ALA A 319 10.75 -6.66 -0.89
N ALA A 320 11.42 -5.69 -0.26
CA ALA A 320 12.87 -5.68 -0.13
C ALA A 320 13.39 -6.84 0.73
N ASN A 321 12.71 -7.19 1.82
CA ASN A 321 13.02 -8.37 2.63
C ASN A 321 12.88 -9.67 1.82
N SER A 322 11.81 -9.80 1.04
CA SER A 322 11.61 -10.95 0.16
C SER A 322 12.74 -11.07 -0.85
N SER A 323 13.12 -9.97 -1.53
CA SER A 323 14.25 -9.95 -2.45
C SER A 323 15.56 -10.35 -1.77
N ALA A 324 15.86 -9.81 -0.58
CA ALA A 324 17.05 -10.14 0.18
C ALA A 324 17.12 -11.63 0.52
N ARG A 325 16.02 -12.23 0.94
CA ARG A 325 15.92 -13.65 1.25
C ARG A 325 16.12 -14.52 0.01
N VAL A 326 15.51 -14.15 -1.12
CA VAL A 326 15.69 -14.85 -2.39
C VAL A 326 17.15 -14.77 -2.84
N ALA A 327 17.79 -13.62 -2.68
CA ALA A 327 19.20 -13.43 -3.01
C ALA A 327 20.11 -14.28 -2.10
N ALA A 328 19.83 -14.36 -0.80
CA ALA A 328 20.55 -15.23 0.12
C ALA A 328 20.41 -16.72 -0.23
N ASN A 329 19.23 -17.14 -0.71
CA ASN A 329 19.02 -18.49 -1.20
C ASN A 329 19.83 -18.77 -2.47
N ALA A 330 19.86 -17.85 -3.45
CA ALA A 330 20.70 -17.97 -4.64
C ALA A 330 22.19 -18.08 -4.27
N ALA A 331 22.64 -17.31 -3.28
CA ALA A 331 23.98 -17.38 -2.74
C ALA A 331 24.30 -18.76 -2.13
N SER A 332 23.39 -19.32 -1.35
CA SER A 332 23.53 -20.66 -0.76
C SER A 332 23.67 -21.74 -1.85
N GLN A 333 22.86 -21.68 -2.89
CA GLN A 333 22.89 -22.61 -4.01
C GLN A 333 24.19 -22.49 -4.81
N ALA A 334 24.68 -21.27 -5.05
CA ALA A 334 25.95 -21.04 -5.74
C ALA A 334 27.15 -21.56 -4.92
N ALA A 335 27.12 -21.36 -3.61
CA ALA A 335 28.15 -21.90 -2.72
C ALA A 335 28.15 -23.45 -2.69
N SER A 336 26.96 -24.06 -2.71
CA SER A 336 26.83 -25.53 -2.82
C SER A 336 27.30 -26.03 -4.17
N ALA A 337 27.05 -25.32 -5.27
CA ALA A 337 27.58 -25.63 -6.58
C ALA A 337 29.13 -25.55 -6.61
N ALA A 338 29.72 -24.55 -5.94
CA ALA A 338 31.18 -24.43 -5.75
C ALA A 338 31.77 -25.65 -5.03
N ALA A 339 31.14 -26.10 -3.95
CA ALA A 339 31.54 -27.29 -3.22
C ALA A 339 31.47 -28.55 -4.10
N GLY A 340 30.41 -28.72 -4.87
CA GLY A 340 30.25 -29.83 -5.82
C GLY A 340 31.30 -29.83 -6.94
N ALA A 341 31.63 -28.66 -7.49
CA ALA A 341 32.72 -28.50 -8.47
C ALA A 341 34.07 -28.85 -7.89
N SER A 342 34.35 -28.42 -6.65
CA SER A 342 35.60 -28.75 -5.95
C SER A 342 35.74 -30.25 -5.68
N GLN A 343 34.64 -30.94 -5.35
CA GLN A 343 34.66 -32.41 -5.20
C GLN A 343 34.89 -33.11 -6.53
N ALA A 344 34.28 -32.63 -7.63
CA ALA A 344 34.52 -33.19 -8.97
C ALA A 344 35.97 -33.00 -9.38
N ALA A 345 36.58 -31.85 -9.07
CA ALA A 345 38.00 -31.60 -9.26
C ALA A 345 38.88 -32.57 -8.48
N ALA A 346 38.58 -32.85 -7.23
CA ALA A 346 39.32 -33.82 -6.42
C ALA A 346 39.26 -35.23 -7.00
N ARG A 347 38.10 -35.68 -7.50
CA ARG A 347 37.93 -36.98 -8.18
C ARG A 347 38.71 -37.06 -9.49
N ALA A 348 38.67 -36.02 -10.30
CA ALA A 348 39.44 -35.95 -11.54
C ALA A 348 40.92 -36.16 -11.32
N ARG A 349 41.49 -35.59 -10.25
CA ARG A 349 42.87 -35.75 -9.88
C ARG A 349 43.24 -37.11 -9.34
N SER A 350 42.41 -37.71 -8.50
CA SER A 350 42.63 -39.07 -8.08
C SER A 350 42.68 -40.01 -9.30
N ALA A 351 41.72 -39.81 -10.21
CA ALA A 351 41.68 -40.59 -11.45
C ALA A 351 42.91 -40.32 -12.37
N ALA A 352 43.44 -39.07 -12.39
CA ALA A 352 44.67 -38.70 -13.08
C ALA A 352 45.89 -39.42 -12.49
N ALA A 353 46.02 -39.45 -11.15
CA ALA A 353 47.11 -40.15 -10.47
C ALA A 353 47.06 -41.66 -10.73
N ASP A 354 45.87 -42.26 -10.73
CA ASP A 354 45.68 -43.69 -11.07
C ASP A 354 46.07 -43.99 -12.51
N ALA A 355 45.67 -43.15 -13.47
CA ALA A 355 45.98 -43.34 -14.89
C ALA A 355 47.46 -43.13 -15.18
N ALA A 356 48.18 -42.27 -14.46
CA ALA A 356 49.60 -42.06 -14.61
C ALA A 356 50.42 -43.35 -14.31
N THR A 357 49.91 -44.23 -13.45
CA THR A 357 50.55 -45.47 -13.03
C THR A 357 50.00 -46.73 -13.67
N ASP A 358 48.77 -46.68 -14.23
CA ASP A 358 48.04 -47.84 -14.81
C ASP A 358 47.34 -47.43 -16.09
N ALA A 359 47.80 -47.92 -17.25
CA ALA A 359 47.19 -47.66 -18.56
C ALA A 359 45.71 -48.10 -18.65
N GLY A 360 45.32 -49.11 -17.88
CA GLY A 360 43.90 -49.55 -17.80
C GLY A 360 42.96 -48.55 -17.14
N LYS A 361 43.45 -47.46 -16.55
CA LYS A 361 42.67 -46.39 -15.89
C LYS A 361 42.42 -45.15 -16.76
N ALA A 362 42.94 -45.11 -18.01
CA ALA A 362 42.82 -43.98 -18.92
C ALA A 362 41.34 -43.55 -19.15
N ASP A 363 40.44 -44.49 -19.35
CA ASP A 363 39.03 -44.19 -19.60
C ASP A 363 38.34 -43.63 -18.35
N ALA A 364 38.71 -44.10 -17.15
CA ALA A 364 38.23 -43.56 -15.90
C ALA A 364 38.66 -42.10 -15.71
N ALA A 365 39.93 -41.78 -16.08
CA ALA A 365 40.45 -40.41 -16.00
C ALA A 365 39.74 -39.47 -17.00
N ARG A 366 39.49 -39.89 -18.25
CA ARG A 366 38.71 -39.14 -19.24
C ARG A 366 37.28 -38.90 -18.77
N GLN A 367 36.63 -39.90 -18.16
CA GLN A 367 35.28 -39.73 -17.62
C GLN A 367 35.25 -38.75 -16.40
N ALA A 368 36.26 -38.82 -15.52
CA ALA A 368 36.41 -37.90 -14.42
C ALA A 368 36.67 -36.46 -14.90
N ALA A 369 37.54 -36.28 -15.93
CA ALA A 369 37.76 -34.99 -16.58
C ALA A 369 36.46 -34.40 -17.17
N LYS A 370 35.68 -35.18 -17.88
CA LYS A 370 34.37 -34.75 -18.39
C LYS A 370 33.42 -34.33 -17.31
N THR A 371 33.36 -35.08 -16.22
CA THR A 371 32.54 -34.76 -15.05
C THR A 371 33.00 -33.45 -14.39
N ALA A 372 34.29 -33.22 -14.24
CA ALA A 372 34.87 -32.02 -13.65
C ALA A 372 34.59 -30.78 -14.53
N ARG A 373 34.67 -30.89 -15.85
CA ARG A 373 34.30 -29.78 -16.76
C ARG A 373 32.83 -29.44 -16.68
N ALA A 374 31.94 -30.41 -16.64
CA ALA A 374 30.49 -30.20 -16.49
C ALA A 374 30.19 -29.53 -15.12
N ALA A 375 30.87 -29.95 -14.05
CA ALA A 375 30.72 -29.32 -12.78
C ALA A 375 31.25 -27.86 -12.74
N ALA A 376 32.35 -27.59 -13.47
CA ALA A 376 32.88 -26.24 -13.63
C ALA A 376 31.91 -25.31 -14.38
N GLU A 377 31.30 -25.79 -15.47
CA GLU A 377 30.27 -25.04 -16.18
C GLU A 377 29.03 -24.75 -15.30
N GLY A 378 28.59 -25.71 -14.49
CA GLY A 378 27.53 -25.53 -13.53
C GLY A 378 27.86 -24.49 -12.47
N ALA A 379 29.07 -24.51 -11.94
CA ALA A 379 29.55 -23.54 -10.95
C ALA A 379 29.66 -22.12 -11.52
N ASP A 380 30.08 -21.96 -12.77
CA ASP A 380 30.06 -20.64 -13.44
C ASP A 380 28.65 -20.09 -13.62
N LYS A 381 27.70 -20.92 -14.07
CA LYS A 381 26.29 -20.51 -14.19
C LYS A 381 25.70 -20.12 -12.82
N ALA A 382 26.09 -20.82 -11.77
CA ALA A 382 25.69 -20.49 -10.41
C ALA A 382 26.34 -19.19 -9.91
N ALA A 383 27.60 -18.93 -10.29
CA ALA A 383 28.30 -17.68 -10.00
C ALA A 383 27.62 -16.47 -10.67
N ASP A 384 27.23 -16.59 -11.92
CA ASP A 384 26.51 -15.53 -12.64
C ASP A 384 25.15 -15.27 -12.02
N ALA A 385 24.45 -16.28 -11.54
CA ALA A 385 23.20 -16.14 -10.82
C ALA A 385 23.37 -15.45 -9.46
N ALA A 386 24.44 -15.76 -8.73
CA ALA A 386 24.80 -15.09 -7.48
C ALA A 386 25.17 -13.62 -7.70
N ASP A 387 25.80 -13.27 -8.82
CA ASP A 387 26.09 -11.90 -9.19
C ASP A 387 24.81 -11.07 -9.44
N GLN A 388 23.86 -11.63 -10.17
CA GLN A 388 22.52 -11.04 -10.35
C GLN A 388 21.78 -10.87 -9.02
N ALA A 389 21.84 -11.86 -8.15
CA ALA A 389 21.24 -11.83 -6.83
C ALA A 389 21.88 -10.75 -5.92
N SER A 390 23.21 -10.58 -5.99
CA SER A 390 23.92 -9.51 -5.27
C SER A 390 23.46 -8.12 -5.71
N THR A 391 23.33 -7.93 -7.03
CA THR A 391 22.82 -6.68 -7.61
C THR A 391 21.39 -6.39 -7.17
N ALA A 392 20.51 -7.40 -7.21
CA ALA A 392 19.13 -7.28 -6.76
C ALA A 392 19.04 -6.95 -5.26
N ALA A 393 19.83 -7.61 -4.43
CA ALA A 393 19.86 -7.33 -2.99
C ALA A 393 20.34 -5.91 -2.68
N THR A 394 21.34 -5.41 -3.41
CA THR A 394 21.81 -4.02 -3.25
C THR A 394 20.70 -3.03 -3.58
N ALA A 395 20.01 -3.21 -4.70
CA ALA A 395 18.90 -2.35 -5.09
C ALA A 395 17.68 -2.46 -4.15
N ALA A 396 17.45 -3.63 -3.54
CA ALA A 396 16.44 -3.80 -2.49
C ALA A 396 16.81 -3.00 -1.22
N GLY A 397 18.09 -2.93 -0.87
CA GLY A 397 18.60 -2.10 0.21
C GLY A 397 18.36 -0.60 -0.05
N ASP A 398 18.50 -0.15 -1.29
CA ASP A 398 18.24 1.24 -1.66
C ASP A 398 16.73 1.56 -1.61
N ALA A 399 15.87 0.64 -2.02
CA ALA A 399 14.41 0.77 -1.84
C ALA A 399 14.02 0.85 -0.35
N ALA A 400 14.67 0.06 0.50
CA ALA A 400 14.47 0.13 1.95
C ALA A 400 14.88 1.48 2.54
N LYS A 401 16.00 2.09 2.08
CA LYS A 401 16.39 3.45 2.48
C LYS A 401 15.38 4.50 2.05
N ALA A 402 14.79 4.36 0.87
CA ALA A 402 13.71 5.23 0.42
C ALA A 402 12.48 5.10 1.33
N ALA A 403 12.13 3.88 1.73
CA ALA A 403 11.05 3.63 2.69
C ALA A 403 11.29 4.29 4.07
N LEU A 404 12.53 4.32 4.56
CA LEU A 404 12.91 5.09 5.77
C LEU A 404 12.60 6.58 5.62
N SER A 405 12.85 7.15 4.44
CA SER A 405 12.56 8.57 4.16
C SER A 405 11.04 8.84 4.21
N ALA A 406 10.23 7.92 3.70
CA ALA A 406 8.77 8.01 3.76
C ALA A 406 8.26 7.96 5.22
N GLY A 407 8.80 7.05 6.05
CA GLY A 407 8.49 6.98 7.47
C GLY A 407 8.87 8.27 8.23
N SER A 408 10.03 8.85 7.92
CA SER A 408 10.46 10.13 8.50
C SER A 408 9.52 11.29 8.12
N ASN A 409 9.11 11.38 6.86
CA ASN A 409 8.14 12.38 6.41
C ASN A 409 6.78 12.22 7.10
N ALA A 410 6.32 10.97 7.28
CA ALA A 410 5.08 10.67 7.97
C ALA A 410 5.11 11.10 9.45
N ASN A 411 6.23 10.91 10.13
CA ASN A 411 6.43 11.44 11.49
C ASN A 411 6.33 12.97 11.51
N ALA A 412 6.99 13.67 10.58
CA ALA A 412 6.95 15.13 10.51
C ALA A 412 5.53 15.65 10.23
N ALA A 413 4.74 14.96 9.37
CA ALA A 413 3.35 15.29 9.14
C ALA A 413 2.49 15.10 10.40
N ALA A 414 2.75 14.04 11.16
CA ALA A 414 2.06 13.78 12.42
C ALA A 414 2.38 14.84 13.48
N ASP A 415 3.64 15.28 13.58
CA ASP A 415 4.04 16.35 14.51
C ASP A 415 3.35 17.66 14.18
N ALA A 416 3.29 18.04 12.89
CA ALA A 416 2.57 19.21 12.42
C ALA A 416 1.05 19.13 12.71
N ALA A 417 0.45 17.95 12.63
CA ALA A 417 -0.97 17.77 12.95
C ALA A 417 -1.24 17.91 14.47
N VAL A 418 -0.33 17.46 15.33
CA VAL A 418 -0.40 17.70 16.77
C VAL A 418 -0.30 19.19 17.07
N GLU A 419 0.62 19.90 16.43
CA GLU A 419 0.84 21.34 16.58
C GLU A 419 -0.42 22.13 16.16
N ALA A 420 -0.97 21.84 14.96
CA ALA A 420 -2.21 22.44 14.48
C ALA A 420 -3.39 22.19 15.44
N GLY A 421 -3.52 20.98 15.97
CA GLY A 421 -4.53 20.63 16.99
C GLY A 421 -4.31 21.30 18.34
N GLY A 422 -3.11 21.80 18.62
CA GLY A 422 -2.78 22.59 19.80
C GLY A 422 -3.32 24.02 19.74
N PHE A 423 -3.35 24.64 18.56
CA PHE A 423 -3.91 25.98 18.33
C PHE A 423 -5.45 25.98 18.28
N ALA A 424 -6.08 24.87 17.92
CA ALA A 424 -7.53 24.70 18.01
C ALA A 424 -7.96 24.52 19.47
N ASN A 425 -9.22 24.88 19.80
CA ASN A 425 -9.76 24.60 21.13
C ASN A 425 -9.59 23.11 21.46
N SER A 426 -8.92 22.80 22.57
CA SER A 426 -8.52 21.43 22.94
C SER A 426 -9.70 20.46 23.11
N SER A 427 -10.89 20.97 23.35
CA SER A 427 -12.15 20.21 23.43
C SER A 427 -12.86 20.07 22.07
N SER A 428 -12.40 20.77 21.02
CA SER A 428 -13.04 20.73 19.70
C SER A 428 -12.90 19.35 19.02
N ALA A 429 -13.87 19.02 18.16
CA ALA A 429 -13.81 17.80 17.35
C ALA A 429 -12.56 17.78 16.45
N ALA A 430 -12.21 18.92 15.87
CA ALA A 430 -11.03 19.08 15.01
C ALA A 430 -9.72 18.78 15.74
N ALA A 431 -9.56 19.24 16.98
CA ALA A 431 -8.38 18.96 17.79
C ALA A 431 -8.28 17.47 18.16
N ARG A 432 -9.41 16.80 18.42
CA ARG A 432 -9.44 15.34 18.66
C ARG A 432 -9.07 14.56 17.41
N GLU A 433 -9.66 14.92 16.26
CA GLU A 433 -9.36 14.32 14.97
C GLU A 433 -7.87 14.46 14.61
N ALA A 434 -7.29 15.66 14.79
CA ALA A 434 -5.88 15.89 14.52
C ALA A 434 -4.97 15.02 15.40
N ARG A 435 -5.28 14.87 16.70
CA ARG A 435 -4.52 13.99 17.60
C ARG A 435 -4.65 12.52 17.25
N ALA A 436 -5.84 12.05 16.89
CA ALA A 436 -6.08 10.66 16.49
C ALA A 436 -5.33 10.33 15.19
N ALA A 437 -5.44 11.17 14.15
CA ALA A 437 -4.73 11.01 12.89
C ALA A 437 -3.21 11.05 13.08
N ALA A 438 -2.69 11.97 13.90
CA ALA A 438 -1.28 12.04 14.23
C ALA A 438 -0.78 10.80 14.97
N ALA A 439 -1.57 10.27 15.91
CA ALA A 439 -1.21 9.03 16.62
C ALA A 439 -1.13 7.83 15.66
N ALA A 440 -2.09 7.69 14.73
CA ALA A 440 -2.05 6.66 13.69
C ALA A 440 -0.82 6.83 12.78
N ALA A 441 -0.55 8.04 12.30
CA ALA A 441 0.60 8.32 11.46
C ALA A 441 1.93 8.00 12.17
N LYS A 442 2.08 8.35 13.45
CA LYS A 442 3.27 8.00 14.25
C LYS A 442 3.45 6.49 14.41
N ARG A 443 2.36 5.73 14.64
CA ARG A 443 2.45 4.27 14.74
C ARG A 443 2.94 3.66 13.43
N HIS A 444 2.31 3.99 12.31
CA HIS A 444 2.72 3.48 10.99
C HIS A 444 4.12 3.95 10.59
N ALA A 445 4.49 5.19 10.88
CA ALA A 445 5.84 5.69 10.63
C ALA A 445 6.91 4.94 11.44
N ALA A 446 6.65 4.67 12.71
CA ALA A 446 7.55 3.89 13.55
C ALA A 446 7.70 2.44 13.06
N GLU A 447 6.62 1.81 12.61
CA GLU A 447 6.64 0.48 11.99
C GLU A 447 7.40 0.51 10.67
N ALA A 448 7.11 1.48 9.78
CA ALA A 448 7.80 1.66 8.51
C ALA A 448 9.32 1.80 8.71
N ASN A 449 9.74 2.61 9.67
CA ASN A 449 11.15 2.81 9.98
C ASN A 449 11.83 1.51 10.49
N ARG A 450 11.16 0.74 11.35
CA ARG A 450 11.68 -0.55 11.82
C ARG A 450 11.78 -1.57 10.67
N ALA A 451 10.71 -1.72 9.90
CA ALA A 451 10.68 -2.64 8.76
C ALA A 451 11.73 -2.29 7.71
N ALA A 452 11.87 -1.01 7.39
CA ALA A 452 12.83 -0.55 6.41
C ALA A 452 14.29 -0.69 6.89
N ALA A 453 14.59 -0.42 8.16
CA ALA A 453 15.91 -0.64 8.73
C ALA A 453 16.31 -2.12 8.74
N ALA A 454 15.38 -3.00 9.09
CA ALA A 454 15.57 -4.45 9.01
C ALA A 454 15.81 -4.88 7.54
N ALA A 455 14.98 -4.42 6.61
CA ALA A 455 15.13 -4.72 5.18
C ALA A 455 16.50 -4.27 4.62
N GLU A 456 16.95 -3.08 4.97
CA GLU A 456 18.28 -2.58 4.55
C GLU A 456 19.40 -3.45 5.10
N SER A 457 19.34 -3.83 6.38
CA SER A 457 20.33 -4.72 7.01
C SER A 457 20.37 -6.09 6.32
N LEU A 458 19.19 -6.70 6.10
CA LEU A 458 19.06 -7.99 5.43
C LEU A 458 19.58 -7.94 4.00
N ALA A 459 19.21 -6.91 3.25
CA ALA A 459 19.66 -6.72 1.87
C ALA A 459 21.20 -6.61 1.77
N ARG A 460 21.84 -5.88 2.67
CA ARG A 460 23.33 -5.81 2.72
C ARG A 460 23.96 -7.15 3.03
N LYS A 461 23.44 -7.91 4.00
CA LYS A 461 23.92 -9.25 4.33
C LYS A 461 23.76 -10.19 3.13
N ALA A 462 22.60 -10.15 2.47
CA ALA A 462 22.32 -10.97 1.29
C ALA A 462 23.25 -10.63 0.10
N ALA A 463 23.47 -9.34 -0.17
CA ALA A 463 24.41 -8.90 -1.22
C ALA A 463 25.84 -9.38 -0.95
N THR A 464 26.30 -9.27 0.30
CA THR A 464 27.61 -9.77 0.71
C THR A 464 27.72 -11.29 0.54
N ALA A 465 26.71 -12.03 0.99
CA ALA A 465 26.67 -13.49 0.84
C ALA A 465 26.71 -13.92 -0.62
N ALA A 466 25.92 -13.24 -1.47
CA ALA A 466 25.88 -13.53 -2.91
C ALA A 466 27.23 -13.23 -3.61
N SER A 467 27.90 -12.13 -3.26
CA SER A 467 29.24 -11.83 -3.77
C SER A 467 30.28 -12.88 -3.35
N GLN A 468 30.25 -13.31 -2.08
CA GLN A 468 31.16 -14.36 -1.60
C GLN A 468 30.89 -15.71 -2.29
N ALA A 469 29.63 -16.05 -2.50
CA ALA A 469 29.23 -17.26 -3.19
C ALA A 469 29.67 -17.23 -4.66
N ARG A 470 29.50 -16.11 -5.36
CA ARG A 470 30.02 -15.89 -6.72
C ARG A 470 31.52 -16.16 -6.81
N ASP A 471 32.31 -15.56 -5.91
CA ASP A 471 33.76 -15.68 -5.92
C ASP A 471 34.20 -17.12 -5.63
N SER A 472 33.49 -17.79 -4.71
CA SER A 472 33.74 -19.20 -4.40
C SER A 472 33.41 -20.11 -5.60
N ALA A 473 32.32 -19.86 -6.27
CA ALA A 473 31.89 -20.66 -7.43
C ALA A 473 32.84 -20.49 -8.61
N ARG A 474 33.29 -19.26 -8.91
CA ARG A 474 34.31 -19.00 -9.96
C ARG A 474 35.67 -19.62 -9.62
N SER A 475 36.12 -19.55 -8.38
CA SER A 475 37.33 -20.21 -7.92
C SER A 475 37.23 -21.74 -8.09
N ALA A 476 36.13 -22.34 -7.63
CA ALA A 476 35.90 -23.77 -7.76
C ALA A 476 35.85 -24.23 -9.23
N ALA A 477 35.18 -23.46 -10.11
CA ALA A 477 35.15 -23.72 -11.55
C ALA A 477 36.55 -23.71 -12.19
N GLY A 478 37.36 -22.73 -11.83
CA GLY A 478 38.77 -22.66 -12.29
C GLY A 478 39.60 -23.88 -11.89
N HIS A 479 39.46 -24.30 -10.61
CA HIS A 479 40.15 -25.49 -10.12
C HIS A 479 39.62 -26.80 -10.73
N ALA A 480 38.33 -26.90 -10.99
CA ALA A 480 37.72 -28.05 -11.65
C ALA A 480 38.24 -28.22 -13.12
N ARG A 481 38.41 -27.10 -13.84
CA ARG A 481 39.00 -27.12 -15.19
C ARG A 481 40.44 -27.58 -15.15
N LYS A 482 41.30 -27.02 -14.30
CA LYS A 482 42.68 -27.45 -14.13
C LYS A 482 42.79 -28.94 -13.80
N ALA A 483 41.89 -29.43 -12.94
CA ALA A 483 41.84 -30.82 -12.57
C ALA A 483 41.38 -31.70 -13.74
N ALA A 484 40.45 -31.22 -14.55
CA ALA A 484 40.02 -31.95 -15.77
C ALA A 484 41.14 -32.02 -16.80
N ASP A 485 41.82 -30.92 -17.05
CA ASP A 485 42.95 -30.88 -17.97
C ASP A 485 44.07 -31.85 -17.55
N ALA A 486 44.40 -31.86 -16.25
CA ALA A 486 45.37 -32.79 -15.68
C ALA A 486 44.96 -34.29 -15.81
N ALA A 487 43.63 -34.54 -15.65
CA ALA A 487 43.13 -35.92 -15.81
C ALA A 487 43.13 -36.41 -17.29
N GLU A 488 42.85 -35.51 -18.23
CA GLU A 488 42.91 -35.81 -19.65
C GLU A 488 44.35 -36.05 -20.11
N ASP A 489 45.28 -35.19 -19.68
CA ASP A 489 46.71 -35.34 -19.94
C ASP A 489 47.29 -36.64 -19.36
N ALA A 490 46.90 -37.02 -18.16
CA ALA A 490 47.29 -38.31 -17.57
C ALA A 490 46.66 -39.53 -18.33
N ALA A 491 45.48 -39.38 -18.88
CA ALA A 491 44.87 -40.43 -19.69
C ALA A 491 45.56 -40.63 -21.05
N ASP A 492 46.06 -39.54 -21.66
CA ASP A 492 46.74 -39.58 -22.95
C ASP A 492 48.16 -40.14 -22.82
N HIS A 493 48.80 -40.07 -21.65
CA HIS A 493 50.10 -40.61 -21.34
C HIS A 493 50.05 -41.81 -20.38
N ALA A 494 48.91 -42.48 -20.27
CA ALA A 494 48.69 -43.58 -19.37
C ALA A 494 49.64 -44.76 -19.65
N GLY A 495 50.34 -45.21 -18.62
CA GLY A 495 51.33 -46.31 -18.72
C GLY A 495 52.71 -45.90 -19.22
N ASP A 496 53.00 -44.62 -19.50
CA ASP A 496 54.32 -44.13 -19.82
C ASP A 496 55.11 -43.77 -18.56
N SER A 497 55.98 -44.67 -18.12
CA SER A 497 56.69 -44.58 -16.86
C SER A 497 57.67 -43.40 -16.73
N ALA A 498 58.23 -42.89 -17.82
CA ALA A 498 59.20 -41.81 -17.82
C ALA A 498 58.55 -40.41 -17.73
N THR A 499 57.46 -40.20 -18.44
CA THR A 499 56.67 -38.97 -18.49
C THR A 499 55.66 -38.88 -17.34
N ALA A 500 55.13 -40.03 -16.91
CA ALA A 500 54.17 -40.15 -15.82
C ALA A 500 54.65 -39.67 -14.46
N ALA A 501 55.96 -39.88 -14.12
CA ALA A 501 56.52 -39.47 -12.85
C ALA A 501 56.62 -37.95 -12.71
N ALA A 502 56.99 -37.22 -13.75
CA ALA A 502 57.07 -35.75 -13.73
C ALA A 502 55.65 -35.13 -13.69
N LYS A 503 54.72 -35.65 -14.50
CA LYS A 503 53.35 -35.18 -14.51
C LYS A 503 52.56 -35.51 -13.23
N SER A 504 52.88 -36.68 -12.59
CA SER A 504 52.29 -37.02 -11.28
C SER A 504 52.57 -36.00 -10.20
N THR A 505 53.76 -35.40 -10.24
CA THR A 505 54.10 -34.31 -9.27
C THR A 505 53.29 -33.04 -9.56
N GLU A 506 53.15 -32.66 -10.84
CA GLU A 506 52.31 -31.53 -11.25
C GLU A 506 50.86 -31.75 -10.87
N HIS A 507 50.34 -32.95 -11.15
CA HIS A 507 48.98 -33.33 -10.79
C HIS A 507 48.77 -33.45 -9.29
N ALA A 508 49.74 -33.82 -8.47
CA ALA A 508 49.67 -33.84 -7.02
C ALA A 508 49.60 -32.41 -6.45
N ASN A 509 50.38 -31.48 -7.01
CA ASN A 509 50.30 -30.08 -6.60
C ASN A 509 48.94 -29.44 -6.95
N ALA A 510 48.47 -29.63 -8.17
CA ALA A 510 47.15 -29.25 -8.57
C ALA A 510 46.08 -29.96 -7.69
N ALA A 511 46.35 -31.18 -7.15
CA ALA A 511 45.49 -31.90 -6.21
C ALA A 511 45.38 -31.20 -4.85
N THR A 512 46.43 -30.68 -4.37
CA THR A 512 46.42 -29.95 -3.11
C THR A 512 45.67 -28.64 -3.25
N GLU A 513 45.95 -27.85 -4.29
CA GLU A 513 45.29 -26.56 -4.53
C GLU A 513 43.73 -26.64 -4.58
N ALA A 514 43.19 -27.67 -5.21
CA ALA A 514 41.74 -27.74 -5.27
C ALA A 514 41.12 -28.41 -4.02
N ALA A 515 41.84 -29.27 -3.30
CA ALA A 515 41.40 -29.72 -1.99
C ALA A 515 41.30 -28.52 -1.02
N ASP A 516 42.25 -27.62 -1.09
CA ASP A 516 42.21 -26.36 -0.34
C ASP A 516 41.06 -25.47 -0.81
N ALA A 517 40.87 -25.33 -2.11
CA ALA A 517 39.74 -24.59 -2.67
C ALA A 517 38.41 -25.25 -2.34
N ALA A 518 38.31 -26.58 -2.34
CA ALA A 518 37.13 -27.31 -1.91
C ALA A 518 36.81 -27.04 -0.44
N SER A 519 37.80 -27.06 0.41
CA SER A 519 37.64 -26.76 1.83
C SER A 519 37.22 -25.32 2.07
N ALA A 520 37.80 -24.36 1.36
CA ALA A 520 37.43 -22.95 1.42
C ALA A 520 36.00 -22.73 0.90
N ALA A 521 35.59 -23.40 -0.19
CA ALA A 521 34.25 -23.32 -0.72
C ALA A 521 33.20 -23.88 0.27
N VAL A 522 33.48 -24.99 0.95
CA VAL A 522 32.62 -25.56 1.99
C VAL A 522 32.47 -24.62 3.18
N VAL A 523 33.55 -24.00 3.62
CA VAL A 523 33.49 -23.01 4.72
C VAL A 523 32.62 -21.82 4.33
N LYS A 524 32.79 -21.27 3.13
CA LYS A 524 32.00 -20.16 2.61
C LYS A 524 30.51 -20.57 2.42
N ALA A 525 30.25 -21.79 1.92
CA ALA A 525 28.90 -22.31 1.81
C ALA A 525 28.19 -22.37 3.17
N ARG A 526 28.88 -22.81 4.21
CA ARG A 526 28.35 -22.81 5.59
C ARG A 526 28.09 -21.39 6.11
N GLN A 527 28.98 -20.44 5.86
CA GLN A 527 28.77 -19.04 6.23
C GLN A 527 27.54 -18.44 5.55
N VAL A 528 27.38 -18.71 4.25
CA VAL A 528 26.18 -18.26 3.50
C VAL A 528 24.92 -18.91 4.05
N PHE A 529 24.96 -20.20 4.40
CA PHE A 529 23.83 -20.89 4.99
C PHE A 529 23.41 -20.31 6.35
N VAL A 530 24.40 -20.02 7.23
CA VAL A 530 24.12 -19.37 8.51
C VAL A 530 23.50 -17.98 8.30
N LEU A 531 24.06 -17.21 7.37
CA LEU A 531 23.55 -15.88 7.05
C LEU A 531 22.12 -15.92 6.49
N ALA A 532 21.81 -16.89 5.62
CA ALA A 532 20.47 -17.08 5.11
C ALA A 532 19.46 -17.40 6.23
N ARG A 533 19.87 -18.22 7.22
CA ARG A 533 19.06 -18.52 8.40
C ARG A 533 18.83 -17.30 9.30
N GLU A 534 19.85 -16.46 9.46
CA GLU A 534 19.69 -15.19 10.19
C GLU A 534 18.68 -14.27 9.49
N VAL A 535 18.75 -14.16 8.16
CA VAL A 535 17.80 -13.40 7.34
C VAL A 535 16.37 -13.93 7.52
N GLU A 536 16.17 -15.24 7.45
CA GLU A 536 14.86 -15.87 7.67
C GLU A 536 14.30 -15.59 9.08
N ALA A 537 15.15 -15.68 10.10
CA ALA A 537 14.74 -15.44 11.50
C ALA A 537 14.36 -13.97 11.73
N GLU A 538 15.12 -13.01 11.18
CA GLU A 538 14.81 -11.58 11.28
C GLU A 538 13.50 -11.23 10.54
N GLU A 539 13.24 -11.85 9.40
CA GLU A 539 11.97 -11.65 8.69
C GLU A 539 10.77 -12.19 9.45
N LEU A 540 10.89 -13.38 10.04
CA LEU A 540 9.81 -13.95 10.84
C LEU A 540 9.42 -13.03 12.01
N LEU A 541 10.44 -12.48 12.70
CA LEU A 541 10.21 -11.49 13.75
C LEU A 541 9.52 -10.23 13.21
N GLY A 542 9.94 -9.75 12.05
CA GLY A 542 9.30 -8.60 11.37
C GLY A 542 7.81 -8.85 11.08
N ARG A 543 7.47 -10.04 10.55
CA ARG A 543 6.08 -10.44 10.28
C ARG A 543 5.23 -10.52 11.54
N VAL A 544 5.76 -11.11 12.61
CA VAL A 544 5.04 -11.21 13.89
C VAL A 544 4.74 -9.83 14.45
N ASN A 545 5.73 -8.93 14.48
CA ASN A 545 5.56 -7.58 14.98
C ASN A 545 4.53 -6.78 14.12
N ALA A 546 4.61 -6.87 12.81
CA ALA A 546 3.64 -6.26 11.91
C ALA A 546 2.22 -6.81 12.10
N GLY A 547 2.08 -8.09 12.40
CA GLY A 547 0.81 -8.72 12.76
C GLY A 547 0.22 -8.16 14.06
N ILE A 548 1.05 -8.01 15.08
CA ILE A 548 0.64 -7.46 16.37
C ILE A 548 0.17 -6.00 16.23
N GLU A 549 0.91 -5.17 15.49
CA GLU A 549 0.53 -3.77 15.30
C GLU A 549 -0.78 -3.64 14.49
N ARG A 550 -0.96 -4.44 13.46
CA ARG A 550 -2.24 -4.48 12.72
C ARG A 550 -3.42 -4.88 13.60
N ALA A 551 -3.23 -5.86 14.49
CA ALA A 551 -4.27 -6.26 15.43
C ALA A 551 -4.65 -5.13 16.40
N LYS A 552 -3.67 -4.32 16.83
CA LYS A 552 -3.93 -3.13 17.67
C LYS A 552 -4.70 -2.05 16.91
N ASP A 553 -4.33 -1.79 15.64
CA ASP A 553 -5.04 -0.83 14.80
C ASP A 553 -6.50 -1.26 14.56
N TYR A 554 -6.73 -2.54 14.23
CA TYR A 554 -8.08 -3.10 14.12
C TYR A 554 -8.93 -2.92 15.37
N LYS A 555 -8.32 -3.18 16.54
CA LYS A 555 -9.01 -2.98 17.81
C LYS A 555 -9.35 -1.51 18.06
N ALA A 556 -8.44 -0.59 17.74
CA ALA A 556 -8.68 0.84 17.88
C ALA A 556 -9.78 1.34 16.95
N ASP A 557 -9.83 0.85 15.71
CA ASP A 557 -10.87 1.18 14.74
C ASP A 557 -12.24 0.65 15.18
N ASP A 558 -12.31 -0.58 15.70
CA ASP A 558 -13.52 -1.20 16.25
C ASP A 558 -14.06 -0.41 17.47
N GLU A 559 -13.18 -0.02 18.39
CA GLU A 559 -13.53 0.83 19.54
C GLU A 559 -14.06 2.22 19.09
N GLN A 560 -13.48 2.80 18.01
CA GLN A 560 -13.97 4.07 17.46
C GLN A 560 -15.33 3.91 16.78
N GLN A 561 -15.58 2.85 16.03
CA GLN A 561 -16.87 2.56 15.41
C GLN A 561 -17.96 2.39 16.48
N THR A 562 -17.69 1.57 17.50
CA THR A 562 -18.60 1.37 18.63
C THR A 562 -18.91 2.67 19.36
N ALA A 563 -17.91 3.52 19.61
CA ALA A 563 -18.10 4.82 20.23
C ALA A 563 -18.94 5.77 19.36
N ALA A 564 -18.75 5.72 18.04
CA ALA A 564 -19.54 6.52 17.10
C ALA A 564 -21.01 6.06 17.03
N GLU A 565 -21.28 4.77 17.07
CA GLU A 565 -22.63 4.19 17.12
C GLU A 565 -23.36 4.62 18.41
N VAL A 566 -22.70 4.49 19.58
CA VAL A 566 -23.26 4.92 20.85
C VAL A 566 -23.53 6.44 20.86
N ALA A 567 -22.65 7.24 20.23
CA ALA A 567 -22.85 8.67 20.12
C ALA A 567 -24.03 9.04 19.22
N LEU A 568 -24.25 8.30 18.12
CA LEU A 568 -25.42 8.46 17.24
C LEU A 568 -26.72 8.11 17.97
N GLU A 569 -26.79 6.96 18.64
CA GLU A 569 -27.96 6.56 19.41
C GLU A 569 -28.30 7.56 20.55
N LYS A 570 -27.26 8.10 21.20
CA LYS A 570 -27.46 9.15 22.18
C LYS A 570 -28.00 10.42 21.54
N GLY A 571 -27.43 10.84 20.40
CA GLY A 571 -27.88 12.01 19.65
C GLY A 571 -29.35 11.89 19.20
N ASP A 572 -29.78 10.69 18.82
CA ASP A 572 -31.17 10.40 18.44
C ASP A 572 -32.12 10.57 19.63
N ARG A 573 -31.78 10.00 20.77
CA ARG A 573 -32.56 10.14 22.02
C ARG A 573 -32.63 11.59 22.50
N ASP A 574 -31.52 12.31 22.44
CA ASP A 574 -31.46 13.72 22.83
C ASP A 574 -32.35 14.58 21.91
N ARG A 575 -32.37 14.31 20.58
CA ARG A 575 -33.25 14.97 19.62
C ARG A 575 -34.73 14.69 19.89
N GLU A 576 -35.08 13.45 20.20
CA GLU A 576 -36.47 13.08 20.54
C GLU A 576 -36.94 13.80 21.79
N ALA A 577 -36.12 13.81 22.82
CA ALA A 577 -36.42 14.49 24.07
C ALA A 577 -36.61 16.00 23.86
N GLU A 578 -35.71 16.62 23.08
CA GLU A 578 -35.78 18.06 22.77
C GLU A 578 -36.99 18.40 21.91
N ARG A 579 -37.30 17.57 20.91
CA ARG A 579 -38.54 17.71 20.12
C ARG A 579 -39.76 17.70 21.03
N ASP A 580 -39.89 16.72 21.91
CA ASP A 580 -41.07 16.58 22.77
C ASP A 580 -41.20 17.75 23.73
N ARG A 581 -40.07 18.28 24.21
CA ARG A 581 -40.02 19.51 25.03
C ARG A 581 -40.54 20.72 24.24
N LEU A 582 -40.05 20.93 23.03
CA LEU A 582 -40.44 22.06 22.18
C LEU A 582 -41.88 21.96 21.69
N VAL A 583 -42.35 20.75 21.34
CA VAL A 583 -43.76 20.52 21.02
C VAL A 583 -44.67 20.90 22.18
N THR A 584 -44.30 20.53 23.41
CA THR A 584 -45.03 20.88 24.61
C THR A 584 -45.03 22.39 24.82
N ALA A 585 -43.86 23.05 24.70
CA ALA A 585 -43.73 24.49 24.83
C ALA A 585 -44.53 25.26 23.77
N ALA A 586 -44.53 24.84 22.53
CA ALA A 586 -45.29 25.46 21.44
C ALA A 586 -46.84 25.35 21.62
N GLY A 587 -47.31 24.37 22.42
CA GLY A 587 -48.72 24.16 22.72
C GLY A 587 -49.25 24.95 23.94
N GLN A 588 -48.41 25.59 24.73
CA GLN A 588 -48.85 26.29 25.95
C GLN A 588 -49.47 27.64 25.63
N PRO A 589 -50.61 28.01 26.30
CA PRO A 589 -51.18 29.34 26.20
C PRO A 589 -50.23 30.41 26.72
N GLY A 590 -49.89 31.41 25.90
CA GLY A 590 -48.98 32.49 26.26
C GLY A 590 -47.48 32.16 26.14
N ALA A 591 -47.17 31.09 25.41
CA ALA A 591 -45.76 30.73 25.10
C ALA A 591 -45.05 31.86 24.36
N ASP A 592 -43.77 32.06 24.68
CA ASP A 592 -42.87 32.88 23.85
C ASP A 592 -42.48 32.11 22.56
N LEU A 593 -43.33 32.27 21.52
CA LEU A 593 -43.20 31.58 20.26
C LEU A 593 -41.90 31.95 19.52
N ALA A 594 -41.35 33.14 19.76
CA ALA A 594 -40.07 33.53 19.11
C ALA A 594 -38.92 32.73 19.72
N SER A 595 -38.88 32.55 21.03
CA SER A 595 -37.88 31.69 21.70
C SER A 595 -38.03 30.23 21.28
N VAL A 596 -39.27 29.71 21.21
CA VAL A 596 -39.53 28.33 20.75
C VAL A 596 -39.11 28.13 19.30
N ALA A 597 -39.34 29.12 18.42
CA ALA A 597 -38.89 29.04 17.01
C ALA A 597 -37.38 29.04 16.89
N LYS A 598 -36.66 29.84 17.69
CA LYS A 598 -35.19 29.85 17.71
C LYS A 598 -34.63 28.47 18.10
N GLU A 599 -35.13 27.88 19.18
CA GLU A 599 -34.71 26.53 19.62
C GLU A 599 -35.18 25.45 18.62
N GLY A 600 -36.36 25.61 18.02
CA GLY A 600 -36.87 24.74 16.95
C GLY A 600 -35.99 24.74 15.70
N ARG A 601 -35.36 25.86 15.36
CA ARG A 601 -34.36 25.92 14.25
C ARG A 601 -33.13 25.08 14.59
N ALA A 602 -32.63 25.14 15.81
CA ALA A 602 -31.51 24.30 16.24
C ALA A 602 -31.86 22.81 16.12
N LEU A 603 -33.07 22.41 16.52
CA LEU A 603 -33.56 21.05 16.35
C LEU A 603 -33.72 20.67 14.86
N ALA A 604 -34.19 21.59 14.01
CA ALA A 604 -34.32 21.37 12.57
C ALA A 604 -32.95 21.18 11.91
N VAL A 605 -31.90 21.93 12.30
CA VAL A 605 -30.52 21.70 11.84
C VAL A 605 -30.03 20.30 12.22
N LEU A 606 -30.26 19.86 13.46
CA LEU A 606 -29.88 18.51 13.88
C LEU A 606 -30.67 17.43 13.11
N THR A 607 -31.94 17.68 12.81
CA THR A 607 -32.77 16.77 12.02
C THR A 607 -32.33 16.72 10.55
N MET A 608 -31.92 17.86 9.98
CA MET A 608 -31.37 17.95 8.65
C MET A 608 -30.03 17.17 8.52
N LYS A 609 -29.21 17.14 9.57
CA LYS A 609 -27.94 16.39 9.60
C LYS A 609 -28.15 14.88 9.71
N ASN A 610 -28.95 14.46 10.66
CA ASN A 610 -29.00 13.07 11.13
C ASN A 610 -30.39 12.42 10.99
N GLY A 611 -31.37 13.11 10.43
CA GLY A 611 -32.73 12.62 10.29
C GLY A 611 -32.92 11.63 9.14
N THR A 612 -34.08 11.03 9.10
CA THR A 612 -34.57 10.20 7.99
C THR A 612 -34.80 11.02 6.72
N PRO A 613 -34.91 10.43 5.53
CA PRO A 613 -35.03 11.18 4.27
C PRO A 613 -36.16 12.23 4.27
N TRP A 614 -37.38 11.86 4.68
CA TRP A 614 -38.49 12.78 4.78
C TRP A 614 -38.34 13.76 5.93
N GLY A 615 -37.80 13.31 7.05
CA GLY A 615 -37.43 14.15 8.18
C GLY A 615 -36.45 15.24 7.79
N ARG A 616 -35.42 14.93 7.00
CA ARG A 616 -34.46 15.91 6.47
C ARG A 616 -35.12 16.92 5.55
N ALA A 617 -35.92 16.47 4.59
CA ALA A 617 -36.62 17.36 3.66
C ALA A 617 -37.57 18.32 4.38
N ALA A 618 -38.30 17.84 5.38
CA ALA A 618 -39.15 18.69 6.20
C ALA A 618 -38.38 19.72 7.03
N ALA A 619 -37.24 19.32 7.58
CA ALA A 619 -36.36 20.24 8.33
C ALA A 619 -35.72 21.31 7.41
N GLU A 620 -35.28 20.95 6.19
CA GLU A 620 -34.80 21.91 5.18
C GLU A 620 -35.85 22.95 4.83
N ALA A 621 -37.07 22.53 4.54
CA ALA A 621 -38.19 23.43 4.25
C ALA A 621 -38.52 24.36 5.44
N THR A 622 -38.43 23.82 6.66
CA THR A 622 -38.62 24.57 7.92
C THR A 622 -37.59 25.66 8.10
N LEU A 623 -36.32 25.33 7.86
CA LEU A 623 -35.19 26.27 8.01
C LEU A 623 -35.21 27.40 6.98
N ALA A 624 -35.78 27.15 5.79
CA ALA A 624 -35.94 28.15 4.75
C ALA A 624 -37.10 29.12 5.02
N GLY A 625 -37.99 28.79 5.97
CA GLY A 625 -39.17 29.57 6.29
C GLY A 625 -39.03 30.51 7.49
N PRO A 626 -40.07 31.38 7.73
CA PRO A 626 -40.14 32.24 8.91
C PRO A 626 -40.52 31.44 10.18
N ASP A 627 -40.59 32.11 11.33
CA ASP A 627 -40.85 31.48 12.64
C ASP A 627 -42.14 30.69 12.73
N GLU A 628 -43.18 31.14 12.00
CA GLU A 628 -44.48 30.46 11.93
C GLU A 628 -44.34 29.06 11.32
N VAL A 629 -43.49 28.89 10.32
CA VAL A 629 -43.23 27.59 9.67
C VAL A 629 -42.51 26.66 10.65
N VAL A 630 -41.58 27.17 11.46
CA VAL A 630 -40.91 26.38 12.51
C VAL A 630 -41.91 25.89 13.54
N ILE A 631 -42.81 26.76 13.98
CA ILE A 631 -43.87 26.42 14.95
C ILE A 631 -44.83 25.38 14.37
N ASP A 632 -45.26 25.53 13.10
CA ASP A 632 -46.12 24.54 12.46
C ASP A 632 -45.42 23.19 12.29
N TRP A 633 -44.13 23.20 11.90
CA TRP A 633 -43.31 21.98 11.84
C TRP A 633 -43.23 21.27 13.20
N LEU A 634 -42.97 22.00 14.28
CA LEU A 634 -42.98 21.45 15.63
C LEU A 634 -44.33 20.85 16.03
N ARG A 635 -45.45 21.48 15.64
CA ARG A 635 -46.78 21.01 15.99
C ARG A 635 -47.24 19.82 15.15
N ASN A 636 -46.96 19.81 13.86
CA ASN A 636 -47.59 18.89 12.89
C ASN A 636 -46.59 18.29 11.90
N GLY A 637 -45.66 19.09 11.34
CA GLY A 637 -44.85 18.74 10.17
C GLY A 637 -43.89 17.55 10.41
N TRP A 638 -43.29 17.44 11.58
CA TRP A 638 -42.41 16.35 11.92
C TRP A 638 -43.10 14.97 11.93
N ARG A 639 -44.39 14.93 12.41
CA ARG A 639 -45.20 13.68 12.41
C ARG A 639 -45.52 13.24 11.02
N THR A 640 -45.87 14.18 10.14
CA THR A 640 -46.16 13.90 8.73
C THR A 640 -44.91 13.32 8.04
N ALA A 641 -43.74 13.91 8.27
CA ALA A 641 -42.49 13.41 7.74
C ALA A 641 -42.15 11.99 8.26
N GLN A 642 -42.33 11.74 9.56
CA GLN A 642 -42.14 10.41 10.13
C GLN A 642 -43.07 9.37 9.54
N GLN A 643 -44.37 9.68 9.37
CA GLN A 643 -45.32 8.77 8.72
C GLN A 643 -44.95 8.43 7.28
N GLN A 644 -44.34 9.36 6.55
CA GLN A 644 -43.84 9.08 5.20
C GLN A 644 -42.55 8.21 5.21
N ASP A 645 -41.66 8.44 6.15
CA ASP A 645 -40.48 7.58 6.35
C ASP A 645 -40.87 6.15 6.71
N ASP A 646 -41.82 5.98 7.67
CA ASP A 646 -42.38 4.68 8.07
C ASP A 646 -43.02 3.94 6.88
N ARG A 647 -43.76 4.69 6.07
CA ARG A 647 -44.41 4.15 4.85
C ARG A 647 -43.39 3.69 3.84
N SER A 648 -42.39 4.53 3.55
CA SER A 648 -41.30 4.19 2.63
C SER A 648 -40.44 3.02 3.13
N TYR A 649 -40.34 2.85 4.44
CA TYR A 649 -39.64 1.70 5.04
C TYR A 649 -40.45 0.41 4.83
N VAL A 650 -41.76 0.44 5.10
CA VAL A 650 -42.65 -0.73 4.89
C VAL A 650 -42.72 -1.12 3.42
N GLU A 651 -42.77 -0.15 2.49
CA GLU A 651 -42.76 -0.40 1.05
C GLU A 651 -41.47 -1.13 0.62
N ARG A 652 -40.35 -0.71 1.10
CA ARG A 652 -39.05 -1.40 0.81
C ARG A 652 -39.00 -2.82 1.36
N LEU A 653 -39.48 -3.03 2.59
CA LEU A 653 -39.56 -4.38 3.16
C LEU A 653 -40.54 -5.31 2.42
N ALA A 654 -41.49 -4.77 1.70
CA ALA A 654 -42.42 -5.55 0.90
C ALA A 654 -41.85 -5.89 -0.49
N GLU A 655 -40.83 -5.20 -0.96
CA GLU A 655 -40.15 -5.44 -2.22
C GLU A 655 -38.96 -6.41 -2.06
N GLU A 656 -38.39 -6.57 -0.87
CA GLU A 656 -37.39 -7.59 -0.51
C GLU A 656 -38.06 -8.94 -0.19
#